data_722c570c67bc9e145b3fd67833445474
#
_entry.id   722c570c67bc9e145b3fd67833445474
#
_cell.length_a   1.000
_cell.length_b   1.000
_cell.length_c   1.000
_cell.angle_alpha   90.00
_cell.angle_beta   90.00
_cell.angle_gamma   90.00
#
_symmetry.space_group_name_H-M   'P 1'
#
loop_
_entity.id
_entity.type
_entity.pdbx_description
1 polymer ?
#
loop_
_entity_poly.entity_id
_entity_poly.type
_entity_poly.pdbx_seq_one_letter_code
_entity_poly.pdbx_strand_id
1 'polypeptide(L)'
;MKIQVRTILLGLLSIGFVQSYAQTFALQVKNDQITYLNDDRGNRILDFSTCGYKSSEQDIPSVRNVVFVPWKAGDNTARIQRAIDYVASLTPDASGFRGAVLLDQGEFSLSGSIRISTSGIVLRGTDKEKTILLKKGVDRGALIYMEGVDDLNVQDTLKVLSHYVPVNARTLEVASGVSLKKGDRVMVTRPSGKEWIASLGCDIFGGGISALGWKEGDMDLTWDRTVCEVNGNQVTLDAPLTVALDANYGTSSLLTYQWNGRIHDCGVENMTLISDYDKRYPKDEDHCWTGISIEDAENCWVRLVNFKHFAGSAVIVQRTGSKITVEDCISKEPVSEIGGMRRCTFHTLGQQTLFQRCYSEQGIHDFAAGYCAAGPNAFVQCDSYESLGFSGSIDAWACGLLFDVVNIDGHNLTFKNLGQDKNGAGWNTANSLFWQCTAAEIECYAPAKDAMNRAYGCWAQFSGDGEWAQSNNHVQPRSIFYAQLEERLNKECAERARILPRNTSATSSPTVEVAMELAKEAYKPRLTLEHWIGDNKFAPSVASTGVKSIDDIKEKKSAALANSSSTAAKLLTQPEVTVTNGRIQMDGALLVGGSHTTPWWNGKLKTNYLKKASPAITRFVPGREGLGLTDRIDSVVDFMKQKNILVFDQNYGLWYDRRRDDHERVRRRDGDVWGPFYEQPFGRSGQGTAWEGLSKYDLKRPNAWYWSCLLYTSDAADDSLR
;
A
#
# COMPACT_ATOMS: atom_id res chain seq x y z
N MET A 1 84.27 24.30 33.51
CA MET A 1 84.80 22.98 33.79
C MET A 1 83.63 21.98 33.64
N LYS A 2 83.77 20.98 32.80
CA LYS A 2 82.85 19.97 32.39
C LYS A 2 81.69 20.44 31.49
N ILE A 3 81.90 20.27 30.20
CA ILE A 3 80.98 20.34 29.09
C ILE A 3 80.21 19.06 29.07
N GLN A 4 78.82 19.11 29.03
CA GLN A 4 77.97 17.98 28.70
C GLN A 4 77.40 18.16 27.27
N VAL A 5 77.70 17.17 26.45
CA VAL A 5 77.21 17.01 25.11
C VAL A 5 75.70 16.57 25.18
N ARG A 6 74.85 17.35 24.56
CA ARG A 6 73.42 16.96 24.35
C ARG A 6 73.31 16.27 23.01
N THR A 7 72.99 15.03 23.06
CA THR A 7 72.59 14.24 21.90
C THR A 7 71.15 14.65 21.41
N ILE A 8 71.09 15.16 20.22
CA ILE A 8 69.79 15.47 19.56
C ILE A 8 69.24 14.19 18.96
N LEU A 9 68.13 13.72 19.47
CA LEU A 9 67.34 12.61 18.89
C LEU A 9 66.42 13.18 17.82
N LEU A 10 66.72 12.94 16.54
CA LEU A 10 65.82 13.21 15.44
C LEU A 10 64.69 12.15 15.47
N GLY A 11 63.50 12.54 15.91
CA GLY A 11 62.28 11.77 15.73
C GLY A 11 61.76 11.96 14.31
N LEU A 12 61.82 10.93 13.48
CA LEU A 12 61.09 10.84 12.21
C LEU A 12 59.60 10.74 12.51
N LEU A 13 58.86 11.84 12.31
CA LEU A 13 57.41 11.82 12.19
C LEU A 13 57.04 11.21 10.83
N SER A 14 56.70 9.96 10.84
CA SER A 14 55.95 9.38 9.72
C SER A 14 54.52 9.95 9.72
N ILE A 15 54.27 10.94 8.87
CA ILE A 15 52.95 11.42 8.55
C ILE A 15 52.34 10.31 7.67
N GLY A 16 51.58 9.42 8.28
CA GLY A 16 50.69 8.53 7.58
C GLY A 16 49.63 9.37 6.85
N PHE A 17 49.74 9.48 5.55
CA PHE A 17 48.64 9.93 4.72
C PHE A 17 47.52 8.90 4.90
N VAL A 18 46.55 9.19 5.76
CA VAL A 18 45.24 8.56 5.69
C VAL A 18 44.62 9.08 4.39
N GLN A 19 44.80 8.34 3.32
CA GLN A 19 43.91 8.53 2.16
C GLN A 19 42.50 8.23 2.63
N SER A 20 41.75 9.27 3.00
CA SER A 20 40.30 9.15 3.04
C SER A 20 39.88 8.92 1.58
N TYR A 21 39.60 7.67 1.23
CA TYR A 21 38.83 7.40 0.04
C TYR A 21 37.48 8.10 0.24
N ALA A 22 37.29 9.23 -0.41
CA ALA A 22 35.97 9.82 -0.54
C ALA A 22 35.09 8.73 -1.17
N GLN A 23 34.17 8.20 -0.42
CA GLN A 23 33.25 7.18 -0.91
C GLN A 23 32.52 7.79 -2.12
N THR A 24 32.77 7.26 -3.30
CA THR A 24 32.13 7.77 -4.52
C THR A 24 30.67 7.32 -4.50
N PHE A 25 29.73 8.26 -4.52
CA PHE A 25 28.31 7.94 -4.59
C PHE A 25 27.99 6.98 -5.74
N ALA A 26 27.01 6.11 -5.58
CA ALA A 26 26.67 5.04 -6.53
C ALA A 26 26.19 5.53 -7.90
N LEU A 27 26.15 6.83 -8.13
CA LEU A 27 25.96 7.44 -9.44
C LEU A 27 26.77 8.74 -9.58
N GLN A 28 27.05 9.10 -10.82
CA GLN A 28 27.65 10.38 -11.19
C GLN A 28 26.77 11.06 -12.23
N VAL A 29 26.57 12.36 -12.05
CA VAL A 29 25.86 13.20 -13.03
C VAL A 29 26.87 14.10 -13.70
N LYS A 30 26.96 14.02 -15.03
CA LYS A 30 27.83 14.87 -15.83
C LYS A 30 27.08 15.28 -17.11
N ASN A 31 26.97 16.59 -17.35
CA ASN A 31 26.24 17.13 -18.50
C ASN A 31 24.80 16.55 -18.62
N ASP A 32 24.08 16.51 -17.52
CA ASP A 32 22.72 15.96 -17.39
C ASP A 32 22.57 14.46 -17.71
N GLN A 33 23.68 13.77 -17.94
CA GLN A 33 23.71 12.32 -18.10
C GLN A 33 24.07 11.63 -16.79
N ILE A 34 23.34 10.57 -16.47
CA ILE A 34 23.56 9.75 -15.28
C ILE A 34 24.43 8.55 -15.65
N THR A 35 25.50 8.37 -14.91
CA THR A 35 26.32 7.14 -14.97
C THR A 35 26.16 6.40 -13.67
N TYR A 36 25.66 5.17 -13.71
CA TYR A 36 25.48 4.32 -12.55
C TYR A 36 26.73 3.52 -12.27
N LEU A 37 27.16 3.52 -11.01
CA LEU A 37 28.31 2.76 -10.56
C LEU A 37 27.84 1.49 -9.86
N ASN A 38 28.51 0.39 -10.14
CA ASN A 38 28.30 -0.86 -9.43
C ASN A 38 29.23 -0.92 -8.21
N ASP A 39 28.77 -1.53 -7.13
CA ASP A 39 29.66 -1.94 -6.06
C ASP A 39 30.49 -3.19 -6.45
N ASP A 40 31.28 -3.71 -5.51
CA ASP A 40 32.17 -4.88 -5.70
C ASP A 40 31.40 -6.19 -5.94
N ARG A 41 30.10 -6.23 -5.63
CA ARG A 41 29.20 -7.38 -5.87
C ARG A 41 28.26 -7.18 -7.08
N GLY A 42 28.37 -6.03 -7.75
CA GLY A 42 27.55 -5.70 -8.90
C GLY A 42 26.21 -5.02 -8.56
N ASN A 43 25.95 -4.71 -7.29
CA ASN A 43 24.75 -3.97 -6.91
C ASN A 43 24.83 -2.52 -7.40
N ARG A 44 23.73 -1.96 -7.83
CA ARG A 44 23.63 -0.55 -8.23
C ARG A 44 22.26 0.05 -7.87
N ILE A 45 22.14 1.35 -8.04
CA ILE A 45 20.86 2.06 -7.93
C ILE A 45 19.84 1.42 -8.88
N LEU A 46 18.61 1.25 -8.37
CA LEU A 46 17.51 0.62 -9.10
C LEU A 46 17.05 1.46 -10.30
N ASP A 47 16.61 0.77 -11.33
CA ASP A 47 15.81 1.32 -12.40
C ASP A 47 14.35 1.34 -11.99
N PHE A 48 13.82 2.53 -11.67
CA PHE A 48 12.43 2.75 -11.27
C PHE A 48 11.50 2.99 -12.46
N SER A 49 12.03 3.15 -13.66
CA SER A 49 11.25 3.54 -14.84
C SER A 49 10.15 2.55 -15.23
N THR A 50 10.20 1.33 -14.68
CA THR A 50 9.18 0.29 -14.93
C THR A 50 7.94 0.42 -14.05
N CYS A 51 7.85 1.43 -13.16
CA CYS A 51 6.67 1.70 -12.38
C CYS A 51 5.55 2.33 -13.22
N GLY A 52 4.30 2.02 -12.86
CA GLY A 52 3.11 2.60 -13.49
C GLY A 52 2.49 1.75 -14.60
N TYR A 53 1.36 2.23 -15.10
CA TYR A 53 0.56 1.60 -16.14
C TYR A 53 1.43 1.16 -17.32
N LYS A 54 1.29 -0.12 -17.71
CA LYS A 54 2.10 -0.73 -18.80
C LYS A 54 3.60 -0.45 -18.64
N SER A 55 4.12 -0.48 -17.40
CA SER A 55 5.53 -0.15 -17.10
C SER A 55 5.94 1.24 -17.60
N SER A 56 5.04 2.19 -17.65
CA SER A 56 5.22 3.53 -18.21
C SER A 56 5.67 3.57 -19.69
N GLU A 57 5.51 2.49 -20.44
CA GLU A 57 5.82 2.45 -21.88
C GLU A 57 4.74 3.11 -22.74
N GLN A 58 3.53 3.18 -22.21
CA GLN A 58 2.35 3.74 -22.87
C GLN A 58 1.68 4.78 -21.98
N ASP A 59 1.08 5.76 -22.60
CA ASP A 59 0.20 6.71 -21.90
C ASP A 59 -1.10 6.02 -21.50
N ILE A 60 -1.74 6.54 -20.44
CA ILE A 60 -3.07 6.10 -20.05
C ILE A 60 -4.05 6.41 -21.18
N PRO A 61 -4.76 5.40 -21.73
CA PRO A 61 -5.55 5.56 -22.94
C PRO A 61 -6.82 6.39 -22.72
N SER A 62 -7.35 6.95 -23.80
CA SER A 62 -8.69 7.53 -23.84
C SER A 62 -9.71 6.47 -24.20
N VAL A 63 -10.37 5.89 -23.22
CA VAL A 63 -11.37 4.83 -23.40
C VAL A 63 -12.71 5.42 -23.81
N ARG A 64 -13.40 4.82 -24.78
CA ARG A 64 -14.70 5.28 -25.31
C ARG A 64 -15.81 5.14 -24.27
N ASN A 65 -16.66 6.18 -24.11
CA ASN A 65 -17.87 6.13 -23.30
C ASN A 65 -18.91 5.22 -23.98
N VAL A 66 -19.46 4.26 -23.26
CA VAL A 66 -20.44 3.30 -23.77
C VAL A 66 -21.77 3.31 -23.03
N VAL A 67 -21.77 3.79 -21.79
CA VAL A 67 -22.99 3.99 -21.01
C VAL A 67 -22.89 5.29 -20.22
N PHE A 68 -23.99 6.02 -20.16
CA PHE A 68 -24.14 7.26 -19.39
C PHE A 68 -25.08 7.03 -18.21
N VAL A 69 -24.70 7.53 -17.05
CA VAL A 69 -25.50 7.49 -15.82
C VAL A 69 -25.93 8.93 -15.49
N PRO A 70 -27.14 9.38 -15.89
CA PRO A 70 -27.64 10.70 -15.53
C PRO A 70 -27.73 10.83 -14.00
N TRP A 71 -27.55 12.03 -13.46
CA TRP A 71 -27.76 12.26 -12.04
C TRP A 71 -29.22 12.00 -11.63
N LYS A 72 -29.41 11.41 -10.45
CA LYS A 72 -30.70 11.14 -9.86
C LYS A 72 -30.65 11.22 -8.35
N ALA A 73 -31.67 11.81 -7.73
CA ALA A 73 -31.78 11.88 -6.27
C ALA A 73 -31.97 10.49 -5.66
N GLY A 74 -31.48 10.32 -4.42
CA GLY A 74 -31.55 9.07 -3.67
C GLY A 74 -30.30 8.22 -3.80
N ASP A 75 -30.36 6.96 -3.38
CA ASP A 75 -29.24 6.02 -3.46
C ASP A 75 -28.99 5.58 -4.89
N ASN A 76 -27.77 5.82 -5.38
CA ASN A 76 -27.34 5.47 -6.72
C ASN A 76 -26.41 4.24 -6.77
N THR A 77 -26.16 3.57 -5.64
CA THR A 77 -25.23 2.44 -5.56
C THR A 77 -25.55 1.36 -6.60
N ALA A 78 -26.77 0.81 -6.53
CA ALA A 78 -27.17 -0.25 -7.45
C ALA A 78 -27.23 0.21 -8.91
N ARG A 79 -27.53 1.49 -9.15
CA ARG A 79 -27.65 2.06 -10.50
C ARG A 79 -26.29 2.24 -11.17
N ILE A 80 -25.28 2.71 -10.45
CA ILE A 80 -23.90 2.80 -10.95
C ILE A 80 -23.33 1.40 -11.11
N GLN A 81 -23.55 0.49 -10.15
CA GLN A 81 -23.10 -0.90 -10.27
C GLN A 81 -23.69 -1.58 -11.50
N ARG A 82 -24.99 -1.40 -11.76
CA ARG A 82 -25.64 -1.93 -12.97
C ARG A 82 -25.01 -1.40 -14.26
N ALA A 83 -24.58 -0.14 -14.28
CA ALA A 83 -23.87 0.41 -15.45
C ALA A 83 -22.51 -0.27 -15.66
N ILE A 84 -21.77 -0.51 -14.59
CA ILE A 84 -20.51 -1.26 -14.62
C ILE A 84 -20.76 -2.70 -15.10
N ASP A 85 -21.75 -3.38 -14.54
CA ASP A 85 -22.13 -4.76 -14.91
C ASP A 85 -22.57 -4.87 -16.38
N TYR A 86 -23.27 -3.84 -16.88
CA TYR A 86 -23.61 -3.75 -18.30
C TYR A 86 -22.35 -3.68 -19.17
N VAL A 87 -21.39 -2.80 -18.83
CA VAL A 87 -20.12 -2.69 -19.56
C VAL A 87 -19.32 -3.99 -19.44
N ALA A 88 -19.32 -4.63 -18.27
CA ALA A 88 -18.69 -5.94 -18.07
C ALA A 88 -19.22 -7.03 -19.01
N SER A 89 -20.51 -6.95 -19.38
CA SER A 89 -21.14 -7.90 -20.31
C SER A 89 -20.78 -7.68 -21.78
N LEU A 90 -20.12 -6.56 -22.12
CA LEU A 90 -19.75 -6.25 -23.51
C LEU A 90 -18.48 -7.02 -23.91
N THR A 91 -18.34 -7.30 -25.20
CA THR A 91 -17.08 -7.84 -25.73
C THR A 91 -16.01 -6.75 -25.75
N PRO A 92 -14.78 -7.04 -25.29
CA PRO A 92 -13.68 -6.09 -25.40
C PRO A 92 -13.41 -5.72 -26.86
N ASP A 93 -12.97 -4.49 -27.08
CA ASP A 93 -12.47 -4.06 -28.39
C ASP A 93 -11.06 -4.62 -28.66
N ALA A 94 -10.47 -4.26 -29.80
CA ALA A 94 -9.13 -4.73 -30.21
C ALA A 94 -8.01 -4.29 -29.25
N SER A 95 -8.24 -3.25 -28.43
CA SER A 95 -7.32 -2.77 -27.40
C SER A 95 -7.53 -3.44 -26.03
N GLY A 96 -8.53 -4.31 -25.90
CA GLY A 96 -8.88 -5.01 -24.66
C GLY A 96 -9.88 -4.26 -23.78
N PHE A 97 -10.35 -3.06 -24.18
CA PHE A 97 -11.31 -2.29 -23.40
C PHE A 97 -12.76 -2.63 -23.73
N ARG A 98 -13.59 -2.71 -22.69
CA ARG A 98 -15.04 -2.86 -22.81
C ARG A 98 -15.74 -1.51 -22.93
N GLY A 99 -15.13 -0.48 -22.32
CA GLY A 99 -15.57 0.90 -22.40
C GLY A 99 -15.63 1.63 -21.07
N ALA A 100 -16.04 2.90 -21.12
CA ALA A 100 -16.19 3.73 -19.95
C ALA A 100 -17.68 3.90 -19.57
N VAL A 101 -17.95 3.84 -18.27
CA VAL A 101 -19.19 4.32 -17.62
C VAL A 101 -18.99 5.80 -17.34
N LEU A 102 -19.79 6.65 -17.98
CA LEU A 102 -19.74 8.10 -17.81
C LEU A 102 -20.82 8.54 -16.81
N LEU A 103 -20.41 9.14 -15.70
CA LEU A 103 -21.29 9.72 -14.69
C LEU A 103 -21.55 11.19 -14.98
N ASP A 104 -22.81 11.62 -14.86
CA ASP A 104 -23.22 13.02 -15.00
C ASP A 104 -22.64 13.94 -13.91
N GLN A 105 -22.83 15.24 -14.06
CA GLN A 105 -22.64 16.20 -12.98
C GLN A 105 -23.74 16.01 -11.94
N GLY A 106 -23.39 16.11 -10.67
CA GLY A 106 -24.28 16.00 -9.54
C GLY A 106 -23.68 15.20 -8.39
N GLU A 107 -24.32 15.25 -7.23
CA GLU A 107 -23.92 14.52 -6.05
C GLU A 107 -24.69 13.19 -6.00
N PHE A 108 -24.02 12.09 -6.32
CA PHE A 108 -24.54 10.74 -6.25
C PHE A 108 -24.35 10.18 -4.83
N SER A 109 -25.41 10.11 -4.05
CA SER A 109 -25.41 9.44 -2.74
C SER A 109 -25.30 7.94 -2.91
N LEU A 110 -24.41 7.29 -2.14
CA LEU A 110 -24.13 5.85 -2.18
C LEU A 110 -24.24 5.28 -0.77
N SER A 111 -25.15 4.32 -0.56
CA SER A 111 -25.23 3.56 0.70
C SER A 111 -24.26 2.37 0.73
N GLY A 112 -23.92 1.80 -0.43
CA GLY A 112 -22.98 0.71 -0.61
C GLY A 112 -21.67 1.16 -1.29
N SER A 113 -20.81 0.19 -1.58
CA SER A 113 -19.58 0.38 -2.34
C SER A 113 -19.79 0.02 -3.81
N ILE A 114 -18.92 0.56 -4.68
CA ILE A 114 -18.87 0.25 -6.11
C ILE A 114 -17.73 -0.71 -6.37
N ARG A 115 -17.96 -1.73 -7.23
CA ARG A 115 -16.97 -2.74 -7.56
C ARG A 115 -16.70 -2.82 -9.06
N ILE A 116 -15.44 -2.80 -9.44
CA ILE A 116 -14.95 -3.07 -10.79
C ILE A 116 -14.17 -4.38 -10.72
N SER A 117 -14.83 -5.48 -11.14
CA SER A 117 -14.26 -6.85 -11.04
C SER A 117 -14.09 -7.51 -12.41
N THR A 118 -14.08 -6.71 -13.48
CA THR A 118 -13.90 -7.18 -14.86
C THR A 118 -12.94 -6.26 -15.59
N SER A 119 -11.98 -6.83 -16.31
CA SER A 119 -10.96 -6.08 -17.06
C SER A 119 -11.55 -5.18 -18.14
N GLY A 120 -10.86 -4.08 -18.44
CA GLY A 120 -11.17 -3.18 -19.54
C GLY A 120 -12.32 -2.20 -19.27
N ILE A 121 -12.60 -1.88 -17.99
CA ILE A 121 -13.68 -0.98 -17.59
C ILE A 121 -13.12 0.30 -16.96
N VAL A 122 -13.67 1.44 -17.37
CA VAL A 122 -13.34 2.74 -16.80
C VAL A 122 -14.58 3.39 -16.18
N LEU A 123 -14.47 3.85 -14.93
CA LEU A 123 -15.47 4.70 -14.30
C LEU A 123 -15.02 6.15 -14.40
N ARG A 124 -15.80 7.00 -15.05
CA ARG A 124 -15.43 8.38 -15.41
C ARG A 124 -16.53 9.36 -15.05
N GLY A 125 -16.14 10.47 -14.40
CA GLY A 125 -17.00 11.63 -14.23
C GLY A 125 -16.92 12.58 -15.43
N THR A 126 -17.98 13.33 -15.65
CA THR A 126 -18.01 14.40 -16.67
C THR A 126 -17.22 15.63 -16.25
N ASP A 127 -17.04 15.84 -14.94
CA ASP A 127 -16.33 17.02 -14.39
C ASP A 127 -15.80 16.66 -12.99
N LYS A 128 -14.49 16.85 -12.76
CA LYS A 128 -13.85 16.44 -11.50
C LYS A 128 -14.40 17.14 -10.25
N GLU A 129 -14.91 18.38 -10.41
CA GLU A 129 -15.45 19.17 -9.30
C GLU A 129 -16.96 18.96 -9.09
N LYS A 130 -17.68 18.55 -10.15
CA LYS A 130 -19.15 18.50 -10.15
C LYS A 130 -19.71 17.08 -10.20
N THR A 131 -18.94 16.10 -10.61
CA THR A 131 -19.32 14.67 -10.48
C THR A 131 -18.84 14.18 -9.14
N ILE A 132 -19.74 14.07 -8.18
CA ILE A 132 -19.42 13.77 -6.77
C ILE A 132 -20.05 12.42 -6.40
N LEU A 133 -19.26 11.49 -5.90
CA LEU A 133 -19.73 10.27 -5.24
C LEU A 133 -19.63 10.46 -3.73
N LEU A 134 -20.78 10.54 -3.05
CA LEU A 134 -20.90 10.72 -1.61
C LEU A 134 -21.24 9.40 -0.93
N LYS A 135 -20.26 8.76 -0.29
CA LYS A 135 -20.47 7.52 0.47
C LYS A 135 -21.10 7.84 1.82
N LYS A 136 -22.25 7.23 2.08
CA LYS A 136 -23.00 7.34 3.33
C LYS A 136 -22.93 6.03 4.12
N GLY A 137 -23.23 6.13 5.40
CA GLY A 137 -23.28 4.99 6.32
C GLY A 137 -22.01 4.81 7.13
N VAL A 138 -22.04 3.80 8.00
CA VAL A 138 -21.00 3.55 9.00
C VAL A 138 -19.96 2.50 8.57
N ASP A 139 -20.04 2.04 7.34
CA ASP A 139 -19.11 1.06 6.77
C ASP A 139 -17.70 1.67 6.57
N ARG A 140 -16.69 1.06 7.20
CA ARG A 140 -15.30 1.49 7.15
C ARG A 140 -14.52 0.95 5.94
N GLY A 141 -15.18 0.27 5.01
CA GLY A 141 -14.54 -0.26 3.81
C GLY A 141 -14.11 0.80 2.82
N ALA A 142 -13.92 0.43 1.56
CA ALA A 142 -13.64 1.35 0.47
C ALA A 142 -14.92 1.78 -0.27
N LEU A 143 -14.90 2.99 -0.80
CA LEU A 143 -15.99 3.49 -1.65
C LEU A 143 -15.97 2.77 -3.01
N ILE A 144 -14.78 2.63 -3.61
CA ILE A 144 -14.60 1.91 -4.86
C ILE A 144 -13.56 0.81 -4.67
N TYR A 145 -13.91 -0.41 -5.07
CA TYR A 145 -13.01 -1.54 -5.19
C TYR A 145 -12.72 -1.80 -6.66
N MET A 146 -11.45 -1.79 -7.05
CA MET A 146 -10.96 -2.41 -8.29
C MET A 146 -10.29 -3.71 -7.88
N GLU A 147 -11.02 -4.80 -7.96
CA GLU A 147 -10.59 -6.07 -7.38
C GLU A 147 -10.89 -7.25 -8.30
N GLY A 148 -9.87 -8.08 -8.50
CA GLY A 148 -10.00 -9.36 -9.15
C GLY A 148 -10.42 -10.46 -8.20
N VAL A 149 -10.05 -11.69 -8.56
CA VAL A 149 -10.21 -12.88 -7.73
C VAL A 149 -8.84 -13.51 -7.53
N ASP A 150 -8.48 -13.80 -6.28
CA ASP A 150 -7.24 -14.53 -5.96
C ASP A 150 -7.41 -16.02 -6.26
N ASP A 151 -7.34 -16.36 -7.56
CA ASP A 151 -7.28 -17.73 -8.06
C ASP A 151 -5.88 -18.12 -8.56
N LEU A 152 -4.83 -17.47 -7.97
CA LEU A 152 -3.45 -17.73 -8.31
C LEU A 152 -3.12 -19.22 -8.15
N ASN A 153 -2.64 -19.83 -9.22
CA ASN A 153 -2.25 -21.24 -9.26
C ASN A 153 -0.80 -21.37 -9.74
N VAL A 154 0.10 -21.73 -8.82
CA VAL A 154 1.51 -22.03 -9.13
C VAL A 154 1.57 -23.36 -9.89
N GLN A 155 2.26 -23.35 -11.03
CA GLN A 155 2.42 -24.52 -11.90
C GLN A 155 3.73 -25.24 -11.61
N ASP A 156 4.85 -24.56 -11.80
CA ASP A 156 6.18 -25.12 -11.64
C ASP A 156 7.05 -24.24 -10.75
N THR A 157 8.03 -24.84 -10.11
CA THR A 157 9.03 -24.18 -9.28
C THR A 157 10.42 -24.52 -9.76
N LEU A 158 11.15 -23.52 -10.24
CA LEU A 158 12.53 -23.64 -10.68
C LEU A 158 13.47 -23.00 -9.67
N LYS A 159 14.50 -23.74 -9.26
CA LYS A 159 15.52 -23.19 -8.37
C LYS A 159 16.37 -22.15 -9.12
N VAL A 160 16.67 -21.02 -8.50
CA VAL A 160 17.69 -20.07 -8.98
C VAL A 160 19.06 -20.68 -8.70
N LEU A 161 19.89 -20.78 -9.74
CA LEU A 161 21.23 -21.42 -9.70
C LEU A 161 22.34 -20.41 -9.38
N SER A 162 22.14 -19.13 -9.73
CA SER A 162 23.10 -18.07 -9.44
C SER A 162 23.37 -18.00 -7.94
N HIS A 163 24.63 -18.08 -7.52
CA HIS A 163 25.03 -17.93 -6.13
C HIS A 163 24.67 -16.54 -5.58
N TYR A 164 24.81 -15.52 -6.43
CA TYR A 164 24.45 -14.15 -6.12
C TYR A 164 23.83 -13.50 -7.35
N VAL A 165 22.66 -12.87 -7.17
CA VAL A 165 22.01 -12.01 -8.17
C VAL A 165 21.98 -10.60 -7.57
N PRO A 166 22.66 -9.61 -8.14
CA PRO A 166 22.79 -8.29 -7.54
C PRO A 166 21.48 -7.49 -7.58
N VAL A 167 21.42 -6.47 -6.74
CA VAL A 167 20.36 -5.45 -6.78
C VAL A 167 20.33 -4.80 -8.16
N ASN A 168 19.15 -4.58 -8.71
CA ASN A 168 18.87 -4.08 -10.06
C ASN A 168 19.12 -5.10 -11.19
N ALA A 169 19.45 -6.34 -10.89
CA ALA A 169 19.53 -7.36 -11.95
C ALA A 169 18.14 -7.67 -12.51
N ARG A 170 18.10 -7.94 -13.79
CA ARG A 170 16.93 -8.46 -14.51
C ARG A 170 17.14 -9.89 -14.99
N THR A 171 18.39 -10.35 -15.06
CA THR A 171 18.73 -11.67 -15.57
C THR A 171 19.20 -12.57 -14.42
N LEU A 172 18.66 -13.77 -14.38
CA LEU A 172 19.05 -14.80 -13.43
C LEU A 172 19.15 -16.14 -14.12
N GLU A 173 19.96 -17.03 -13.55
CA GLU A 173 20.11 -18.40 -14.04
C GLU A 173 19.19 -19.32 -13.21
N VAL A 174 18.38 -20.13 -13.90
CA VAL A 174 17.44 -21.07 -13.27
C VAL A 174 17.72 -22.52 -13.64
N ALA A 175 17.29 -23.44 -12.80
CA ALA A 175 17.38 -24.86 -13.10
C ALA A 175 16.58 -25.22 -14.37
N SER A 176 17.11 -26.14 -15.16
CA SER A 176 16.38 -26.71 -16.29
C SER A 176 15.19 -27.56 -15.82
N GLY A 177 14.15 -27.62 -16.61
CA GLY A 177 12.98 -28.47 -16.30
C GLY A 177 11.67 -27.99 -16.91
N VAL A 178 11.56 -26.69 -17.17
CA VAL A 178 10.38 -26.07 -17.79
C VAL A 178 10.82 -25.23 -18.97
N SER A 179 10.08 -25.31 -20.08
CA SER A 179 10.36 -24.49 -21.27
C SER A 179 9.73 -23.10 -21.10
N LEU A 180 10.52 -22.17 -20.59
CA LEU A 180 10.13 -20.76 -20.51
C LEU A 180 10.27 -20.07 -21.87
N LYS A 181 9.39 -19.12 -22.15
CA LYS A 181 9.43 -18.29 -23.35
C LYS A 181 9.11 -16.84 -23.03
N LYS A 182 9.46 -15.95 -23.95
CA LYS A 182 9.07 -14.54 -23.88
C LYS A 182 7.56 -14.38 -23.70
N GLY A 183 7.15 -13.58 -22.74
CA GLY A 183 5.76 -13.30 -22.39
C GLY A 183 5.21 -14.17 -21.25
N ASP A 184 5.92 -15.21 -20.83
CA ASP A 184 5.50 -16.01 -19.69
C ASP A 184 5.50 -15.19 -18.40
N ARG A 185 4.48 -15.41 -17.57
CA ARG A 185 4.35 -14.79 -16.25
C ARG A 185 5.06 -15.65 -15.21
N VAL A 186 5.89 -15.01 -14.42
CA VAL A 186 6.69 -15.70 -13.40
C VAL A 186 6.72 -14.91 -12.10
N MET A 187 6.89 -15.59 -11.00
CA MET A 187 7.20 -14.99 -9.71
C MET A 187 8.60 -15.41 -9.28
N VAL A 188 9.41 -14.43 -8.89
CA VAL A 188 10.69 -14.72 -8.23
C VAL A 188 10.51 -14.58 -6.73
N THR A 189 10.89 -15.60 -5.97
CA THR A 189 10.77 -15.58 -4.52
C THR A 189 12.13 -15.55 -3.85
N ARG A 190 12.24 -14.73 -2.80
CA ARG A 190 13.41 -14.64 -1.93
C ARG A 190 12.99 -14.95 -0.50
N PRO A 191 13.49 -16.04 0.11
CA PRO A 191 13.18 -16.33 1.51
C PRO A 191 13.94 -15.38 2.45
N SER A 192 13.37 -15.16 3.62
CA SER A 192 13.99 -14.46 4.75
C SER A 192 14.49 -15.47 5.77
N GLY A 193 15.72 -15.97 5.55
CA GLY A 193 16.34 -16.95 6.43
C GLY A 193 16.80 -16.35 7.76
N LYS A 194 16.97 -17.22 8.76
CA LYS A 194 17.33 -16.84 10.11
C LYS A 194 18.65 -16.07 10.19
N GLU A 195 19.67 -16.53 9.45
CA GLU A 195 21.00 -15.90 9.41
C GLU A 195 20.95 -14.48 8.82
N TRP A 196 20.12 -14.29 7.79
CA TRP A 196 19.89 -12.97 7.20
C TRP A 196 19.18 -12.03 8.19
N ILE A 197 18.13 -12.50 8.88
CA ILE A 197 17.41 -11.71 9.89
C ILE A 197 18.36 -11.28 11.00
N ALA A 198 19.20 -12.21 11.50
CA ALA A 198 20.20 -11.92 12.52
C ALA A 198 21.27 -10.91 12.04
N SER A 199 21.69 -10.98 10.76
CA SER A 199 22.66 -10.04 10.18
C SER A 199 22.16 -8.60 10.15
N LEU A 200 20.82 -8.40 10.11
CA LEU A 200 20.17 -7.10 10.18
C LEU A 200 19.86 -6.64 11.61
N GLY A 201 20.16 -7.46 12.64
CA GLY A 201 19.80 -7.19 14.03
C GLY A 201 18.27 -7.15 14.26
N CYS A 202 17.51 -7.88 13.45
CA CYS A 202 16.04 -7.87 13.49
C CYS A 202 15.43 -9.12 14.13
N ASP A 203 16.22 -10.04 14.66
CA ASP A 203 15.78 -11.23 15.38
C ASP A 203 15.30 -10.91 16.80
N ILE A 204 15.75 -9.79 17.38
CA ILE A 204 15.38 -9.31 18.71
C ILE A 204 15.16 -7.80 18.68
N PHE A 205 13.98 -7.34 19.13
CA PHE A 205 13.70 -5.93 19.33
C PHE A 205 13.68 -5.57 20.79
N GLY A 206 14.45 -4.56 21.20
CA GLY A 206 14.45 -3.91 22.53
C GLY A 206 14.36 -4.89 23.70
N GLY A 207 14.84 -4.54 24.88
CA GLY A 207 14.63 -5.28 26.12
C GLY A 207 14.95 -6.78 26.17
N GLY A 208 15.49 -7.38 25.11
CA GLY A 208 15.83 -8.80 25.05
C GLY A 208 14.64 -9.76 24.89
N ILE A 209 13.49 -9.27 24.46
CA ILE A 209 12.31 -10.10 24.23
C ILE A 209 12.36 -10.71 22.82
N SER A 210 12.98 -11.87 22.69
CA SER A 210 13.18 -12.57 21.41
C SER A 210 11.89 -12.91 20.64
N ALA A 211 10.74 -12.90 21.31
CA ALA A 211 9.45 -13.16 20.67
C ALA A 211 8.99 -12.03 19.74
N LEU A 212 9.55 -10.85 19.86
CA LEU A 212 9.13 -9.63 19.13
C LEU A 212 9.95 -9.38 17.85
N GLY A 213 11.07 -10.08 17.65
CA GLY A 213 11.87 -10.00 16.43
C GLY A 213 11.21 -10.68 15.22
N TRP A 214 11.77 -10.43 14.05
CA TRP A 214 11.38 -11.15 12.83
C TRP A 214 11.68 -12.64 12.97
N LYS A 215 10.87 -13.46 12.33
CA LYS A 215 11.04 -14.90 12.24
C LYS A 215 11.27 -15.30 10.80
N GLU A 216 11.89 -16.46 10.62
CA GLU A 216 12.10 -17.04 9.30
C GLU A 216 10.78 -17.09 8.52
N GLY A 217 10.80 -16.60 7.27
CA GLY A 217 9.64 -16.45 6.42
C GLY A 217 8.82 -15.17 6.64
N ASP A 218 9.09 -14.36 7.67
CA ASP A 218 8.31 -13.16 7.94
C ASP A 218 8.51 -12.08 6.88
N MET A 219 9.70 -11.97 6.31
CA MET A 219 10.09 -10.94 5.35
C MET A 219 10.39 -11.51 3.97
N ASP A 220 9.70 -12.59 3.60
CA ASP A 220 9.80 -13.16 2.27
C ASP A 220 9.31 -12.16 1.23
N LEU A 221 10.06 -12.05 0.14
CA LEU A 221 9.70 -11.20 -0.99
C LEU A 221 9.29 -12.03 -2.19
N THR A 222 8.31 -11.54 -2.92
CA THR A 222 7.85 -12.13 -4.18
C THR A 222 7.69 -11.04 -5.22
N TRP A 223 8.46 -11.14 -6.31
CA TRP A 223 8.35 -10.24 -7.46
C TRP A 223 7.57 -10.92 -8.57
N ASP A 224 6.46 -10.32 -8.96
CA ASP A 224 5.69 -10.70 -10.15
C ASP A 224 6.30 -10.04 -11.39
N ARG A 225 6.73 -10.84 -12.35
CA ARG A 225 7.50 -10.40 -13.52
C ARG A 225 7.01 -11.09 -14.79
N THR A 226 7.41 -10.51 -15.92
CA THR A 226 7.21 -11.09 -17.25
C THR A 226 8.56 -11.45 -17.85
N VAL A 227 8.67 -12.62 -18.43
CA VAL A 227 9.88 -13.04 -19.14
C VAL A 227 10.04 -12.25 -20.44
N CYS A 228 11.15 -11.50 -20.57
CA CYS A 228 11.49 -10.75 -21.78
C CYS A 228 12.32 -11.57 -22.77
N GLU A 229 13.24 -12.40 -22.24
CA GLU A 229 14.16 -13.20 -23.04
C GLU A 229 14.56 -14.47 -22.28
N VAL A 230 14.80 -15.53 -23.01
CA VAL A 230 15.37 -16.79 -22.49
C VAL A 230 16.53 -17.20 -23.36
N ASN A 231 17.70 -17.41 -22.74
CA ASN A 231 18.92 -17.88 -23.41
C ASN A 231 19.54 -19.04 -22.59
N GLY A 232 19.23 -20.26 -23.01
CA GLY A 232 19.57 -21.44 -22.23
C GLY A 232 18.89 -21.42 -20.87
N ASN A 233 19.68 -21.43 -19.80
CA ASN A 233 19.19 -21.34 -18.42
C ASN A 233 19.04 -19.88 -17.91
N GLN A 234 19.43 -18.91 -18.71
CA GLN A 234 19.30 -17.50 -18.35
C GLN A 234 17.93 -16.95 -18.72
N VAL A 235 17.25 -16.37 -17.74
CA VAL A 235 15.94 -15.75 -17.90
C VAL A 235 16.05 -14.27 -17.59
N THR A 236 15.65 -13.42 -18.55
CA THR A 236 15.62 -11.96 -18.40
C THR A 236 14.19 -11.48 -18.16
N LEU A 237 14.01 -10.69 -17.11
CA LEU A 237 12.74 -10.17 -16.61
C LEU A 237 12.45 -8.75 -17.12
N ASP A 238 11.20 -8.34 -17.14
CA ASP A 238 10.72 -7.02 -17.56
C ASP A 238 11.08 -5.90 -16.57
N ALA A 239 11.26 -6.21 -15.31
CA ALA A 239 11.65 -5.25 -14.28
C ALA A 239 12.71 -5.82 -13.34
N PRO A 240 13.53 -4.96 -12.70
CA PRO A 240 14.62 -5.41 -11.85
C PRO A 240 14.15 -6.05 -10.54
N LEU A 241 15.04 -6.84 -9.93
CA LEU A 241 14.93 -7.28 -8.55
C LEU A 241 15.42 -6.16 -7.62
N THR A 242 14.65 -5.86 -6.61
CA THR A 242 14.90 -4.73 -5.70
C THR A 242 15.82 -5.07 -4.53
N VAL A 243 16.06 -6.36 -4.31
CA VAL A 243 16.99 -6.88 -3.29
C VAL A 243 17.83 -7.98 -3.93
N ALA A 244 19.08 -8.09 -3.53
CA ALA A 244 19.95 -9.16 -3.99
C ALA A 244 19.44 -10.54 -3.58
N LEU A 245 19.59 -11.52 -4.47
CA LEU A 245 19.44 -12.93 -4.11
C LEU A 245 20.81 -13.48 -3.74
N ASP A 246 20.97 -13.89 -2.49
CA ASP A 246 22.22 -14.43 -1.98
C ASP A 246 21.97 -15.86 -1.44
N ALA A 247 22.56 -16.84 -2.09
CA ALA A 247 22.37 -18.25 -1.75
C ALA A 247 22.86 -18.61 -0.33
N ASN A 248 23.69 -17.75 0.28
CA ASN A 248 24.13 -17.94 1.67
C ASN A 248 22.96 -17.74 2.66
N TYR A 249 21.93 -16.99 2.29
CA TYR A 249 20.78 -16.66 3.14
C TYR A 249 19.51 -17.44 2.79
N GLY A 250 19.56 -18.29 1.80
CA GLY A 250 18.45 -19.13 1.39
C GLY A 250 18.35 -19.33 -0.11
N THR A 251 17.61 -20.35 -0.50
CA THR A 251 17.42 -20.67 -1.91
C THR A 251 16.24 -19.90 -2.49
N SER A 252 16.51 -19.04 -3.46
CA SER A 252 15.47 -18.35 -4.24
C SER A 252 14.93 -19.26 -5.35
N SER A 253 13.68 -18.99 -5.75
CA SER A 253 12.99 -19.76 -6.78
C SER A 253 12.31 -18.86 -7.79
N LEU A 254 12.15 -19.36 -9.01
CA LEU A 254 11.30 -18.80 -10.04
C LEU A 254 10.09 -19.72 -10.20
N LEU A 255 8.90 -19.19 -10.03
CA LEU A 255 7.63 -19.91 -10.12
C LEU A 255 6.91 -19.52 -11.42
N THR A 256 6.44 -20.51 -12.16
CA THR A 256 5.45 -20.27 -13.22
C THR A 256 4.06 -20.34 -12.63
N TYR A 257 3.13 -19.54 -13.13
CA TYR A 257 1.80 -19.48 -12.56
C TYR A 257 0.72 -19.13 -13.58
N GLN A 258 -0.53 -19.42 -13.24
CA GLN A 258 -1.73 -18.94 -13.90
C GLN A 258 -2.58 -18.16 -12.90
N TRP A 259 -3.12 -17.03 -13.35
CA TRP A 259 -4.00 -16.18 -12.56
C TRP A 259 -5.08 -15.57 -13.44
N ASN A 260 -6.16 -16.30 -13.62
CA ASN A 260 -7.24 -15.93 -14.54
C ASN A 260 -8.18 -14.89 -13.94
N GLY A 261 -8.32 -14.87 -12.61
CA GLY A 261 -9.16 -13.94 -11.89
C GLY A 261 -8.59 -12.53 -11.77
N ARG A 262 -7.29 -12.32 -12.09
CA ARG A 262 -6.66 -11.00 -12.02
C ARG A 262 -7.23 -10.06 -13.07
N ILE A 263 -7.77 -8.92 -12.64
CA ILE A 263 -8.26 -7.89 -13.56
C ILE A 263 -7.12 -7.00 -14.09
N HIS A 264 -7.34 -6.40 -15.25
CA HIS A 264 -6.38 -5.47 -15.86
C HIS A 264 -7.07 -4.41 -16.70
N ASP A 265 -6.34 -3.33 -16.98
CA ASP A 265 -6.79 -2.22 -17.84
C ASP A 265 -8.10 -1.58 -17.33
N CYS A 266 -8.16 -1.33 -16.00
CA CYS A 266 -9.28 -0.65 -15.35
C CYS A 266 -8.88 0.74 -14.87
N GLY A 267 -9.83 1.68 -14.83
CA GLY A 267 -9.54 3.04 -14.39
C GLY A 267 -10.69 3.73 -13.67
N VAL A 268 -10.32 4.66 -12.77
CA VAL A 268 -11.24 5.62 -12.13
C VAL A 268 -10.70 7.03 -12.40
N GLU A 269 -11.54 7.91 -12.95
CA GLU A 269 -11.02 9.18 -13.41
C GLU A 269 -12.05 10.32 -13.40
N ASN A 270 -11.57 11.56 -13.19
CA ASN A 270 -12.28 12.82 -13.38
C ASN A 270 -13.52 12.99 -12.49
N MET A 271 -13.40 12.81 -11.18
CA MET A 271 -14.49 12.95 -10.22
C MET A 271 -14.01 13.31 -8.81
N THR A 272 -14.95 13.66 -7.95
CA THR A 272 -14.71 13.83 -6.51
C THR A 272 -15.35 12.69 -5.71
N LEU A 273 -14.61 12.10 -4.80
CA LEU A 273 -15.05 11.09 -3.84
C LEU A 273 -15.10 11.69 -2.44
N ILE A 274 -16.21 11.54 -1.76
CA ILE A 274 -16.42 12.09 -0.41
C ILE A 274 -16.92 10.99 0.53
N SER A 275 -16.33 10.90 1.71
CA SER A 275 -16.85 10.11 2.81
C SER A 275 -17.70 10.99 3.71
N ASP A 276 -18.99 10.71 3.82
CA ASP A 276 -19.90 11.41 4.74
C ASP A 276 -19.67 10.92 6.17
N TYR A 277 -19.66 11.83 7.14
CA TYR A 277 -19.38 11.51 8.54
C TYR A 277 -20.31 12.32 9.48
N ASP A 278 -20.43 11.92 10.75
CA ASP A 278 -21.20 12.64 11.74
C ASP A 278 -20.47 13.90 12.22
N LYS A 279 -20.84 15.03 11.70
CA LYS A 279 -20.22 16.35 12.00
C LYS A 279 -20.28 16.77 13.47
N ARG A 280 -21.08 16.08 14.30
CA ARG A 280 -21.08 16.29 15.75
C ARG A 280 -19.79 15.77 16.40
N TYR A 281 -19.05 14.89 15.70
CA TYR A 281 -17.81 14.29 16.15
C TYR A 281 -16.69 14.64 15.17
N PRO A 282 -15.84 15.65 15.47
CA PRO A 282 -14.78 16.11 14.54
C PRO A 282 -13.75 15.04 14.17
N LYS A 283 -13.68 13.97 14.94
CA LYS A 283 -12.81 12.83 14.72
C LYS A 283 -13.62 11.54 14.59
N ASP A 284 -14.76 11.63 13.91
CA ASP A 284 -15.58 10.45 13.63
C ASP A 284 -14.77 9.40 12.86
N GLU A 285 -15.03 8.15 13.12
CA GLU A 285 -14.42 7.01 12.39
C GLU A 285 -15.48 6.01 11.91
N ASP A 286 -16.75 6.25 12.24
CA ASP A 286 -17.86 5.43 11.79
C ASP A 286 -18.35 5.90 10.42
N HIS A 287 -17.43 5.89 9.45
CA HIS A 287 -17.67 6.26 8.06
C HIS A 287 -16.64 5.58 7.14
N CYS A 288 -16.72 5.79 5.84
CA CYS A 288 -15.84 5.16 4.85
C CYS A 288 -14.37 5.58 5.06
N TRP A 289 -13.48 4.60 5.15
CA TRP A 289 -12.07 4.84 5.41
C TRP A 289 -11.22 5.01 4.15
N THR A 290 -11.61 4.34 3.07
CA THR A 290 -10.78 4.28 1.86
C THR A 290 -11.55 4.79 0.65
N GLY A 291 -10.94 5.67 -0.13
CA GLY A 291 -11.53 6.13 -1.39
C GLY A 291 -11.54 5.01 -2.43
N ILE A 292 -10.36 4.52 -2.79
CA ILE A 292 -10.20 3.45 -3.79
C ILE A 292 -9.22 2.41 -3.26
N SER A 293 -9.64 1.13 -3.28
CA SER A 293 -8.78 -0.04 -3.03
C SER A 293 -8.55 -0.81 -4.32
N ILE A 294 -7.29 -1.16 -4.60
CA ILE A 294 -6.87 -1.89 -5.81
C ILE A 294 -6.21 -3.20 -5.39
N GLU A 295 -6.82 -4.33 -5.75
CA GLU A 295 -6.36 -5.66 -5.35
C GLU A 295 -6.54 -6.66 -6.50
N ASP A 296 -5.67 -7.66 -6.59
CA ASP A 296 -5.70 -8.67 -7.67
C ASP A 296 -5.83 -8.02 -9.06
N ALA A 297 -5.04 -6.95 -9.26
CA ALA A 297 -5.18 -6.06 -10.40
C ALA A 297 -3.82 -5.68 -11.00
N GLU A 298 -3.80 -5.48 -12.31
CA GLU A 298 -2.61 -5.10 -13.05
C GLU A 298 -2.94 -4.05 -14.11
N ASN A 299 -1.98 -3.16 -14.40
CA ASN A 299 -2.17 -2.14 -15.44
C ASN A 299 -3.47 -1.33 -15.24
N CYS A 300 -3.70 -0.82 -14.04
CA CYS A 300 -4.85 0.01 -13.71
C CYS A 300 -4.42 1.44 -13.36
N TRP A 301 -5.39 2.35 -13.30
CA TRP A 301 -5.07 3.74 -12.97
C TRP A 301 -6.18 4.47 -12.20
N VAL A 302 -5.73 5.52 -11.50
CA VAL A 302 -6.58 6.54 -10.89
C VAL A 302 -6.03 7.90 -11.33
N ARG A 303 -6.83 8.76 -11.96
CA ARG A 303 -6.35 10.08 -12.37
C ARG A 303 -7.40 11.19 -12.25
N LEU A 304 -6.95 12.38 -11.90
CA LEU A 304 -7.80 13.56 -11.72
C LEU A 304 -8.99 13.28 -10.79
N VAL A 305 -8.69 12.67 -9.62
CA VAL A 305 -9.69 12.36 -8.59
C VAL A 305 -9.39 13.18 -7.34
N ASN A 306 -10.42 13.88 -6.85
CA ASN A 306 -10.37 14.57 -5.56
C ASN A 306 -10.97 13.67 -4.46
N PHE A 307 -10.33 13.63 -3.30
CA PHE A 307 -10.75 12.83 -2.16
C PHE A 307 -10.98 13.74 -0.95
N LYS A 308 -12.08 13.52 -0.21
CA LYS A 308 -12.38 14.27 1.01
C LYS A 308 -12.86 13.34 2.14
N HIS A 309 -12.40 13.62 3.34
CA HIS A 309 -12.82 13.05 4.62
C HIS A 309 -12.45 11.59 4.86
N PHE A 310 -11.70 10.92 4.00
CA PHE A 310 -11.33 9.52 4.22
C PHE A 310 -10.42 9.37 5.43
N ALA A 311 -10.77 8.44 6.33
CA ALA A 311 -10.06 8.20 7.58
C ALA A 311 -8.74 7.42 7.39
N GLY A 312 -8.69 6.56 6.38
CA GLY A 312 -7.56 5.67 6.06
C GLY A 312 -6.77 6.16 4.86
N SER A 313 -7.16 5.78 3.65
CA SER A 313 -6.43 6.11 2.43
C SER A 313 -7.32 6.74 1.36
N ALA A 314 -6.80 7.69 0.62
CA ALA A 314 -7.40 8.13 -0.64
C ALA A 314 -7.33 7.00 -1.68
N VAL A 315 -6.13 6.46 -1.88
CA VAL A 315 -5.89 5.28 -2.73
C VAL A 315 -4.96 4.32 -2.00
N ILE A 316 -5.34 3.05 -1.95
CA ILE A 316 -4.47 1.98 -1.49
C ILE A 316 -4.31 0.93 -2.59
N VAL A 317 -3.06 0.62 -2.93
CA VAL A 317 -2.72 -0.52 -3.79
C VAL A 317 -2.32 -1.68 -2.88
N GLN A 318 -3.11 -2.73 -2.88
CA GLN A 318 -2.85 -3.92 -2.08
C GLN A 318 -1.67 -4.73 -2.63
N ARG A 319 -1.21 -5.72 -1.88
CA ARG A 319 0.00 -6.50 -2.19
C ARG A 319 0.00 -7.13 -3.59
N THR A 320 -1.15 -7.53 -4.08
CA THR A 320 -1.36 -8.18 -5.36
C THR A 320 -1.54 -7.21 -6.54
N GLY A 321 -1.53 -5.90 -6.24
CA GLY A 321 -1.56 -4.85 -7.26
C GLY A 321 -0.19 -4.64 -7.91
N SER A 322 -0.17 -4.53 -9.24
CA SER A 322 1.06 -4.32 -10.01
C SER A 322 0.84 -3.37 -11.19
N LYS A 323 1.88 -2.57 -11.52
CA LYS A 323 1.84 -1.64 -12.67
C LYS A 323 0.65 -0.67 -12.60
N ILE A 324 0.45 -0.05 -11.44
CA ILE A 324 -0.65 0.88 -11.18
C ILE A 324 -0.11 2.31 -11.26
N THR A 325 -0.86 3.20 -11.94
CA THR A 325 -0.60 4.65 -11.92
C THR A 325 -1.69 5.39 -11.17
N VAL A 326 -1.29 6.23 -10.21
CA VAL A 326 -2.15 7.22 -9.55
C VAL A 326 -1.57 8.60 -9.87
N GLU A 327 -2.32 9.43 -10.58
CA GLU A 327 -1.80 10.71 -11.04
C GLU A 327 -2.80 11.87 -10.94
N ASP A 328 -2.27 13.06 -10.70
CA ASP A 328 -3.05 14.32 -10.68
C ASP A 328 -4.23 14.25 -9.68
N CYS A 329 -3.98 13.66 -8.50
CA CYS A 329 -4.97 13.43 -7.46
C CYS A 329 -4.76 14.35 -6.26
N ILE A 330 -5.85 14.78 -5.63
CA ILE A 330 -5.84 15.67 -4.47
C ILE A 330 -6.62 15.01 -3.33
N SER A 331 -6.03 14.94 -2.12
CA SER A 331 -6.71 14.45 -0.91
C SER A 331 -6.67 15.51 0.18
N LYS A 332 -7.86 15.88 0.71
CA LYS A 332 -8.01 16.95 1.70
C LYS A 332 -8.97 16.59 2.82
N GLU A 333 -8.82 17.32 3.93
CA GLU A 333 -9.74 17.28 5.07
C GLU A 333 -10.02 15.87 5.61
N PRO A 334 -9.00 15.04 5.88
CA PRO A 334 -9.23 13.69 6.39
C PRO A 334 -9.87 13.75 7.77
N VAL A 335 -10.82 12.86 8.05
CA VAL A 335 -11.56 12.82 9.32
C VAL A 335 -11.28 11.51 10.04
N SER A 336 -10.53 11.59 11.14
CA SER A 336 -10.19 10.44 12.01
C SER A 336 -9.49 10.91 13.27
N GLU A 337 -9.23 10.01 14.19
CA GLU A 337 -8.17 10.18 15.20
C GLU A 337 -6.79 10.31 14.50
N ILE A 338 -5.82 10.88 15.23
CA ILE A 338 -4.45 11.05 14.73
C ILE A 338 -3.57 9.99 15.39
N GLY A 339 -3.26 8.95 14.66
CA GLY A 339 -2.40 7.85 15.12
C GLY A 339 -2.66 6.53 14.42
N GLY A 340 -1.73 5.62 14.55
CA GLY A 340 -1.81 4.29 13.95
C GLY A 340 -1.78 4.29 12.42
N MET A 341 -2.57 3.42 11.83
CA MET A 341 -2.68 3.28 10.37
C MET A 341 -3.80 4.14 9.76
N ARG A 342 -4.09 5.24 10.39
CA ARG A 342 -5.01 6.24 9.86
C ARG A 342 -4.28 7.19 8.94
N ARG A 343 -4.99 7.80 8.01
CA ARG A 343 -4.48 8.85 7.12
C ARG A 343 -3.17 8.44 6.41
N CYS A 344 -3.10 7.21 5.96
CA CYS A 344 -2.07 6.74 5.02
C CYS A 344 -2.56 7.07 3.61
N THR A 345 -2.38 8.32 3.18
CA THR A 345 -3.19 8.92 2.11
C THR A 345 -3.02 8.22 0.76
N PHE A 346 -1.81 8.19 0.22
CA PHE A 346 -1.46 7.47 -1.00
C PHE A 346 -0.54 6.31 -0.63
N HIS A 347 -1.11 5.10 -0.61
CA HIS A 347 -0.48 3.96 0.02
C HIS A 347 -0.29 2.79 -0.94
N THR A 348 0.90 2.19 -0.96
CA THR A 348 1.17 0.98 -1.74
C THR A 348 1.78 -0.14 -0.90
N LEU A 349 1.21 -1.32 -1.05
CA LEU A 349 1.78 -2.61 -0.63
C LEU A 349 2.21 -3.43 -1.86
N GLY A 350 1.90 -2.90 -3.05
CA GLY A 350 2.09 -3.56 -4.34
C GLY A 350 3.51 -3.40 -4.90
N GLN A 351 3.62 -3.58 -6.20
CA GLN A 351 4.88 -3.48 -6.92
C GLN A 351 4.70 -2.79 -8.28
N GLN A 352 5.76 -2.14 -8.75
CA GLN A 352 5.74 -1.34 -9.97
C GLN A 352 4.62 -0.27 -9.97
N THR A 353 4.34 0.32 -8.79
CA THR A 353 3.35 1.39 -8.66
C THR A 353 3.99 2.75 -8.87
N LEU A 354 3.27 3.66 -9.51
CA LEU A 354 3.66 5.04 -9.74
C LEU A 354 2.58 5.96 -9.19
N PHE A 355 2.94 6.75 -8.18
CA PHE A 355 2.15 7.90 -7.73
C PHE A 355 2.85 9.15 -8.25
N GLN A 356 2.18 9.93 -9.07
CA GLN A 356 2.79 11.12 -9.61
C GLN A 356 1.85 12.32 -9.58
N ARG A 357 2.40 13.49 -9.23
CA ARG A 357 1.63 14.72 -9.10
C ARG A 357 0.39 14.50 -8.22
N CYS A 358 0.63 13.98 -7.01
CA CYS A 358 -0.38 13.80 -5.99
C CYS A 358 -0.17 14.82 -4.88
N TYR A 359 -1.26 15.40 -4.40
CA TYR A 359 -1.27 16.37 -3.32
C TYR A 359 -2.09 15.85 -2.14
N SER A 360 -1.58 15.98 -0.92
CA SER A 360 -2.21 15.54 0.32
C SER A 360 -2.18 16.62 1.38
N GLU A 361 -3.24 16.74 2.18
CA GLU A 361 -3.26 17.59 3.38
C GLU A 361 -3.50 16.75 4.63
N GLN A 362 -2.77 17.09 5.72
CA GLN A 362 -2.98 16.58 7.07
C GLN A 362 -2.97 15.04 7.16
N GLY A 363 -2.22 14.36 6.29
CA GLY A 363 -1.95 12.95 6.42
C GLY A 363 -1.06 12.66 7.62
N ILE A 364 -1.14 11.45 8.17
CA ILE A 364 -0.12 10.95 9.10
C ILE A 364 1.03 10.34 8.30
N HIS A 365 0.69 9.69 7.19
CA HIS A 365 1.64 9.12 6.25
C HIS A 365 1.14 9.44 4.84
N ASP A 366 1.45 10.64 4.35
CA ASP A 366 0.86 11.15 3.10
C ASP A 366 1.24 10.29 1.89
N PHE A 367 2.50 9.88 1.80
CA PHE A 367 3.01 8.98 0.77
C PHE A 367 3.65 7.78 1.44
N ALA A 368 2.94 6.66 1.44
CA ALA A 368 3.25 5.50 2.24
C ALA A 368 3.51 4.26 1.39
N ALA A 369 4.52 3.52 1.76
CA ALA A 369 4.66 2.14 1.35
C ALA A 369 4.59 1.25 2.59
N GLY A 370 4.35 -0.01 2.43
CA GLY A 370 4.36 -0.92 3.56
C GLY A 370 4.46 -2.33 3.11
N TYR A 371 4.47 -3.09 4.04
CA TYR A 371 4.83 -4.38 4.49
C TYR A 371 5.29 -5.30 3.36
N CYS A 372 6.60 -5.50 3.27
CA CYS A 372 7.23 -6.32 2.23
C CYS A 372 6.79 -5.96 0.81
N ALA A 373 6.48 -4.65 0.55
CA ALA A 373 6.22 -4.19 -0.80
C ALA A 373 7.47 -4.46 -1.66
N ALA A 374 7.34 -5.39 -2.61
CA ALA A 374 8.50 -5.92 -3.32
C ALA A 374 9.13 -4.90 -4.29
N GLY A 375 8.36 -3.91 -4.75
CA GLY A 375 8.83 -2.85 -5.65
C GLY A 375 9.32 -3.32 -7.04
N PRO A 376 9.99 -2.43 -7.78
CA PRO A 376 10.17 -1.01 -7.46
C PRO A 376 8.83 -0.26 -7.36
N ASN A 377 8.78 0.80 -6.56
CA ASN A 377 7.64 1.70 -6.47
C ASN A 377 8.13 3.15 -6.46
N ALA A 378 7.37 4.07 -7.04
CA ALA A 378 7.80 5.46 -7.19
C ALA A 378 6.72 6.47 -6.80
N PHE A 379 7.14 7.48 -6.04
CA PHE A 379 6.39 8.72 -5.78
C PHE A 379 7.13 9.86 -6.49
N VAL A 380 6.50 10.49 -7.49
CA VAL A 380 7.15 11.46 -8.37
C VAL A 380 6.42 12.78 -8.35
N GLN A 381 7.10 13.85 -7.98
CA GLN A 381 6.55 15.19 -7.87
C GLN A 381 5.24 15.22 -7.05
N CYS A 382 5.35 14.80 -5.80
CA CYS A 382 4.24 14.77 -4.84
C CYS A 382 4.46 15.78 -3.72
N ASP A 383 3.42 16.47 -3.30
CA ASP A 383 3.47 17.45 -2.24
C ASP A 383 2.50 17.10 -1.12
N SER A 384 2.92 17.23 0.15
CA SER A 384 2.04 17.23 1.31
C SER A 384 2.07 18.58 2.02
N TYR A 385 0.96 18.93 2.62
CA TYR A 385 0.78 20.14 3.41
C TYR A 385 0.28 19.80 4.81
N GLU A 386 0.87 20.42 5.83
CA GLU A 386 0.56 20.16 7.24
C GLU A 386 0.61 18.67 7.61
N SER A 387 1.62 17.95 7.15
CA SER A 387 1.80 16.54 7.45
C SER A 387 1.93 16.29 8.95
N LEU A 388 1.26 15.27 9.48
CA LEU A 388 1.19 14.96 10.91
C LEU A 388 2.12 13.80 11.33
N GLY A 389 2.83 13.21 10.39
CA GLY A 389 3.78 12.14 10.61
C GLY A 389 4.67 11.94 9.39
N PHE A 390 5.57 10.97 9.43
CA PHE A 390 6.54 10.76 8.37
C PHE A 390 5.94 10.12 7.13
N SER A 391 6.45 10.47 5.94
CA SER A 391 6.26 9.73 4.70
C SER A 391 7.43 8.80 4.44
N GLY A 392 7.14 7.61 3.86
CA GLY A 392 8.12 6.54 3.66
C GLY A 392 7.46 5.17 3.80
N SER A 393 8.24 4.14 4.08
CA SER A 393 7.66 2.86 4.48
C SER A 393 7.22 2.91 5.94
N ILE A 394 5.92 2.72 6.16
CA ILE A 394 5.31 2.77 7.50
C ILE A 394 5.39 1.43 8.23
N ASP A 395 5.94 0.43 7.57
CA ASP A 395 6.01 -0.95 8.03
C ASP A 395 7.33 -1.59 7.60
N ALA A 396 7.50 -2.86 7.94
CA ALA A 396 8.73 -3.60 7.71
C ALA A 396 9.02 -3.86 6.22
N TRP A 397 10.26 -3.73 5.85
CA TRP A 397 10.94 -4.31 4.69
C TRP A 397 10.29 -4.06 3.33
N ALA A 398 9.76 -2.85 3.06
CA ALA A 398 9.50 -2.45 1.69
C ALA A 398 10.83 -2.27 0.94
N CYS A 399 10.89 -2.59 -0.34
CA CYS A 399 12.14 -2.58 -1.09
C CYS A 399 12.02 -1.79 -2.39
N GLY A 400 13.05 -1.00 -2.67
CA GLY A 400 13.11 -0.25 -3.91
C GLY A 400 12.05 0.85 -4.01
N LEU A 401 12.00 1.74 -3.02
CA LEU A 401 11.16 2.93 -3.05
C LEU A 401 11.93 4.09 -3.65
N LEU A 402 11.28 4.81 -4.54
CA LEU A 402 11.76 6.10 -5.04
C LEU A 402 10.83 7.22 -4.54
N PHE A 403 11.41 8.22 -3.90
CA PHE A 403 10.80 9.53 -3.71
C PHE A 403 11.56 10.52 -4.58
N ASP A 404 10.93 11.01 -5.64
CA ASP A 404 11.53 11.82 -6.68
C ASP A 404 10.84 13.18 -6.75
N VAL A 405 11.52 14.24 -6.34
CA VAL A 405 10.93 15.60 -6.29
C VAL A 405 9.72 15.64 -5.35
N VAL A 406 9.82 14.99 -4.21
CA VAL A 406 8.74 14.97 -3.20
C VAL A 406 9.01 16.03 -2.14
N ASN A 407 7.96 16.76 -1.78
CA ASN A 407 8.00 17.78 -0.74
C ASN A 407 7.03 17.41 0.39
N ILE A 408 7.54 17.36 1.63
CA ILE A 408 6.77 17.10 2.84
C ILE A 408 6.82 18.34 3.73
N ASP A 409 5.73 19.07 3.80
CA ASP A 409 5.60 20.20 4.72
C ASP A 409 5.12 19.71 6.08
N GLY A 410 5.87 20.07 7.11
CA GLY A 410 5.52 19.82 8.51
C GLY A 410 6.14 18.56 9.13
N HIS A 411 6.67 17.60 8.34
CA HIS A 411 7.24 16.37 8.90
C HIS A 411 8.36 15.76 8.04
N ASN A 412 8.68 14.49 8.27
CA ASN A 412 9.90 13.82 7.78
C ASN A 412 9.64 12.91 6.57
N LEU A 413 10.72 12.71 5.79
CA LEU A 413 10.90 11.54 4.93
C LEU A 413 11.82 10.53 5.65
N THR A 414 11.44 9.25 5.69
CA THR A 414 12.07 8.31 6.62
C THR A 414 12.39 6.95 6.00
N PHE A 415 13.69 6.61 5.96
CA PHE A 415 14.25 5.28 5.74
C PHE A 415 15.10 4.91 6.94
N LYS A 416 14.59 4.05 7.83
CA LYS A 416 15.31 3.68 9.06
C LYS A 416 14.85 2.37 9.69
N ASN A 417 15.55 1.94 10.73
CA ASN A 417 15.05 0.91 11.62
C ASN A 417 14.03 1.53 12.58
N LEU A 418 12.77 1.14 12.45
CA LEU A 418 11.69 1.62 13.32
C LEU A 418 11.66 0.89 14.67
N GLY A 419 12.43 -0.18 14.83
CA GLY A 419 12.48 -0.96 16.07
C GLY A 419 11.09 -1.39 16.50
N GLN A 420 10.77 -1.11 17.76
CA GLN A 420 9.44 -1.29 18.34
C GLN A 420 8.58 -0.02 18.29
N ASP A 421 9.15 1.08 17.76
CA ASP A 421 8.48 2.37 17.80
C ASP A 421 7.33 2.45 16.80
N LYS A 422 6.28 3.17 17.21
CA LYS A 422 5.09 3.49 16.39
C LYS A 422 4.46 2.25 15.75
N ASN A 423 4.51 2.16 14.43
CA ASN A 423 3.87 1.10 13.65
C ASN A 423 4.88 0.08 13.12
N GLY A 424 6.16 0.33 13.36
CA GLY A 424 7.22 -0.45 12.75
C GLY A 424 7.73 -1.58 13.63
N ALA A 425 8.35 -2.51 12.96
CA ALA A 425 9.09 -3.58 13.56
C ALA A 425 10.34 -3.84 12.73
N GLY A 426 11.47 -3.28 13.14
CA GLY A 426 12.74 -3.42 12.43
C GLY A 426 12.90 -2.44 11.26
N TRP A 427 13.74 -2.80 10.31
CA TRP A 427 14.04 -1.99 9.13
C TRP A 427 12.82 -1.79 8.24
N ASN A 428 12.47 -0.55 7.96
CA ASN A 428 11.29 -0.23 7.19
C ASN A 428 11.50 -0.36 5.68
N THR A 429 12.74 -0.12 5.19
CA THR A 429 13.00 -0.21 3.75
C THR A 429 14.46 -0.52 3.42
N ALA A 430 14.69 -1.00 2.20
CA ALA A 430 16.00 -1.29 1.62
C ALA A 430 16.10 -0.85 0.15
N ASN A 431 17.31 -0.51 -0.30
CA ASN A 431 17.64 -0.14 -1.67
C ASN A 431 16.76 0.97 -2.26
N SER A 432 16.43 1.93 -1.42
CA SER A 432 15.50 3.02 -1.71
C SER A 432 16.25 4.34 -1.89
N LEU A 433 15.61 5.29 -2.58
CA LEU A 433 16.25 6.54 -2.99
C LEU A 433 15.34 7.75 -2.75
N PHE A 434 15.90 8.77 -2.11
CA PHE A 434 15.37 10.13 -2.12
C PHE A 434 16.12 10.94 -3.18
N TRP A 435 15.41 11.44 -4.18
CA TRP A 435 15.98 12.27 -5.24
C TRP A 435 15.36 13.67 -5.20
N GLN A 436 16.17 14.68 -4.90
CA GLN A 436 15.75 16.10 -4.83
C GLN A 436 14.48 16.34 -3.99
N CYS A 437 14.37 15.62 -2.89
CA CYS A 437 13.27 15.78 -1.94
C CYS A 437 13.50 16.94 -0.99
N THR A 438 12.40 17.47 -0.45
CA THR A 438 12.39 18.49 0.60
C THR A 438 11.48 18.03 1.73
N ALA A 439 11.95 18.15 2.97
CA ALA A 439 11.17 17.84 4.17
C ALA A 439 11.72 18.62 5.36
N ALA A 440 11.04 18.59 6.52
CA ALA A 440 11.61 19.14 7.76
C ALA A 440 12.89 18.38 8.13
N GLU A 441 12.85 17.06 8.07
CA GLU A 441 14.00 16.18 8.23
C GLU A 441 13.95 15.04 7.24
N ILE A 442 15.12 14.62 6.74
CA ILE A 442 15.26 13.39 5.95
C ILE A 442 16.14 12.43 6.74
N GLU A 443 15.54 11.30 7.12
CA GLU A 443 16.19 10.21 7.81
C GLU A 443 16.55 9.13 6.79
N CYS A 444 17.83 8.94 6.51
CA CYS A 444 18.30 7.95 5.53
C CYS A 444 19.37 7.07 6.17
N TYR A 445 18.95 5.90 6.63
CA TYR A 445 19.80 4.89 7.24
C TYR A 445 19.92 3.66 6.35
N ALA A 446 21.04 2.95 6.44
CA ALA A 446 21.32 1.77 5.65
C ALA A 446 21.17 0.49 6.47
N PRO A 447 20.32 -0.47 6.08
CA PRO A 447 20.23 -1.77 6.76
C PRO A 447 21.52 -2.58 6.67
N ALA A 448 22.14 -2.64 5.50
CA ALA A 448 23.38 -3.36 5.22
C ALA A 448 24.01 -2.82 3.93
N LYS A 449 25.24 -3.25 3.62
CA LYS A 449 25.92 -2.84 2.38
C LYS A 449 25.17 -3.21 1.09
N ASP A 450 24.52 -4.35 1.07
CA ASP A 450 23.69 -4.85 -0.06
C ASP A 450 22.20 -4.45 0.06
N ALA A 451 21.89 -3.58 1.03
CA ALA A 451 20.57 -3.03 1.28
C ALA A 451 20.64 -1.51 1.51
N MET A 452 21.45 -0.81 0.71
CA MET A 452 21.82 0.58 0.88
C MET A 452 20.70 1.54 0.49
N ASN A 453 20.22 2.34 1.43
CA ASN A 453 19.34 3.48 1.15
C ASN A 453 20.17 4.74 0.85
N ARG A 454 19.63 5.61 -0.01
CA ARG A 454 20.37 6.73 -0.59
C ARG A 454 19.56 8.02 -0.63
N ALA A 455 20.26 9.15 -0.57
CA ALA A 455 19.67 10.47 -0.74
C ALA A 455 20.57 11.35 -1.63
N TYR A 456 19.98 11.97 -2.65
CA TYR A 456 20.70 12.78 -3.62
C TYR A 456 20.00 14.12 -3.88
N GLY A 457 20.71 15.23 -3.73
CA GLY A 457 20.17 16.57 -4.02
C GLY A 457 19.04 17.03 -3.10
N CYS A 458 18.95 16.49 -1.89
CA CYS A 458 17.86 16.77 -0.95
C CYS A 458 18.10 18.03 -0.11
N TRP A 459 16.99 18.64 0.37
CA TRP A 459 16.98 19.84 1.20
C TRP A 459 16.19 19.58 2.48
N ALA A 460 16.87 19.45 3.61
CA ALA A 460 16.26 19.15 4.91
C ALA A 460 17.27 19.32 6.03
N GLN A 461 16.85 19.05 7.26
CA GLN A 461 17.75 18.53 8.29
C GLN A 461 18.04 17.06 7.96
N PHE A 462 19.31 16.63 8.09
CA PHE A 462 19.73 15.28 7.67
C PHE A 462 20.14 14.43 8.85
N SER A 463 19.72 13.16 8.84
CA SER A 463 20.17 12.16 9.79
C SER A 463 20.30 10.78 9.11
N GLY A 464 21.22 9.96 9.61
CA GLY A 464 21.43 8.59 9.15
C GLY A 464 22.76 8.34 8.47
N ASP A 465 23.10 7.05 8.38
CA ASP A 465 24.35 6.50 7.82
C ASP A 465 24.16 5.91 6.40
N GLY A 466 23.05 6.23 5.76
CA GLY A 466 22.85 5.94 4.34
C GLY A 466 23.84 6.68 3.45
N GLU A 467 23.76 6.46 2.16
CA GLU A 467 24.65 7.09 1.21
C GLU A 467 24.10 8.46 0.75
N TRP A 468 24.83 9.54 1.02
CA TRP A 468 24.43 10.92 0.79
C TRP A 468 25.27 11.60 -0.26
N ALA A 469 24.65 12.33 -1.21
CA ALA A 469 25.37 13.21 -2.12
C ALA A 469 24.55 14.44 -2.51
N GLN A 470 25.27 15.52 -2.85
CA GLN A 470 24.69 16.78 -3.33
C GLN A 470 23.63 17.37 -2.38
N SER A 471 23.74 17.12 -1.07
CA SER A 471 22.84 17.71 -0.07
C SER A 471 22.84 19.23 -0.16
N ASN A 472 21.65 19.84 -0.11
CA ASN A 472 21.42 21.28 -0.29
C ASN A 472 21.88 21.84 -1.65
N ASN A 473 21.93 21.00 -2.67
CA ASN A 473 22.21 21.41 -4.04
C ASN A 473 21.05 21.01 -4.96
N HIS A 474 20.73 21.88 -5.90
CA HIS A 474 19.85 21.54 -7.01
C HIS A 474 20.67 20.82 -8.08
N VAL A 475 20.18 19.71 -8.54
CA VAL A 475 20.87 18.88 -9.54
C VAL A 475 20.01 18.67 -10.77
N GLN A 476 20.65 18.33 -11.87
CA GLN A 476 20.03 17.81 -13.08
C GLN A 476 20.42 16.33 -13.26
N PRO A 477 19.57 15.50 -13.86
CA PRO A 477 18.20 15.80 -14.28
C PRO A 477 17.27 16.08 -13.09
N ARG A 478 16.22 16.88 -13.33
CA ARG A 478 15.28 17.26 -12.27
C ARG A 478 14.58 16.06 -11.65
N SER A 479 14.24 15.04 -12.45
CA SER A 479 13.65 13.78 -12.02
C SER A 479 14.47 12.61 -12.50
N ILE A 480 14.88 11.75 -11.58
CA ILE A 480 15.59 10.50 -11.95
C ILE A 480 14.65 9.50 -12.60
N PHE A 481 13.39 9.44 -12.19
CA PHE A 481 12.38 8.55 -12.77
C PHE A 481 12.24 8.80 -14.27
N TYR A 482 12.07 10.06 -14.65
CA TYR A 482 11.90 10.42 -16.06
C TYR A 482 13.20 10.29 -16.85
N ALA A 483 14.35 10.59 -16.25
CA ALA A 483 15.63 10.35 -16.90
C ALA A 483 15.87 8.85 -17.21
N GLN A 484 15.55 7.97 -16.26
CA GLN A 484 15.59 6.53 -16.47
C GLN A 484 14.58 6.05 -17.52
N LEU A 485 13.38 6.66 -17.54
CA LEU A 485 12.34 6.33 -18.51
C LEU A 485 12.75 6.74 -19.93
N GLU A 486 13.31 7.94 -20.10
CA GLU A 486 13.84 8.43 -21.38
C GLU A 486 14.99 7.55 -21.90
N GLU A 487 15.93 7.19 -21.02
CA GLU A 487 17.01 6.27 -21.36
C GLU A 487 16.47 4.90 -21.81
N ARG A 488 15.53 4.33 -21.06
CA ARG A 488 14.96 3.01 -21.38
C ARG A 488 14.15 2.99 -22.67
N LEU A 489 13.35 4.05 -22.91
CA LEU A 489 12.50 4.15 -24.09
C LEU A 489 13.20 4.76 -25.31
N ASN A 490 14.39 5.34 -25.12
CA ASN A 490 15.09 6.14 -26.12
C ASN A 490 14.17 7.21 -26.75
N LYS A 491 13.40 7.91 -25.93
CA LYS A 491 12.38 8.89 -26.32
C LYS A 491 12.22 9.94 -25.23
N GLU A 492 12.09 11.21 -25.62
CA GLU A 492 11.78 12.29 -24.70
C GLU A 492 10.42 12.09 -24.03
N CYS A 493 10.37 12.32 -22.72
CA CYS A 493 9.17 12.18 -21.88
C CYS A 493 8.77 13.49 -21.18
N ALA A 494 9.34 14.62 -21.57
CA ALA A 494 9.15 15.92 -20.93
C ALA A 494 7.68 16.34 -20.82
N GLU A 495 6.89 16.14 -21.89
CA GLU A 495 5.46 16.44 -21.88
C GLU A 495 4.68 15.59 -20.88
N ARG A 496 5.10 14.36 -20.69
CA ARG A 496 4.49 13.43 -19.76
C ARG A 496 4.90 13.71 -18.32
N ALA A 497 6.16 14.13 -18.13
CA ALA A 497 6.70 14.49 -16.83
C ALA A 497 5.95 15.67 -16.20
N ARG A 498 5.61 16.69 -16.99
CA ARG A 498 4.91 17.90 -16.54
C ARG A 498 5.48 18.45 -15.22
N ILE A 499 6.81 18.47 -15.10
CA ILE A 499 7.47 18.86 -13.85
C ILE A 499 7.36 20.38 -13.68
N LEU A 500 6.89 20.80 -12.51
CA LEU A 500 6.81 22.20 -12.15
C LEU A 500 8.22 22.85 -12.16
N PRO A 501 8.37 24.01 -12.76
CA PRO A 501 9.63 24.73 -12.75
C PRO A 501 10.03 25.07 -11.32
N ARG A 502 11.31 24.96 -11.03
CA ARG A 502 11.90 25.34 -9.76
C ARG A 502 12.85 26.50 -9.96
N ASN A 503 12.79 27.50 -9.08
CA ASN A 503 13.81 28.52 -9.03
C ASN A 503 15.08 27.90 -8.42
N THR A 504 16.11 27.73 -9.25
CA THR A 504 17.38 27.11 -8.86
C THR A 504 18.45 28.11 -8.47
N SER A 505 18.16 29.40 -8.51
CA SER A 505 19.15 30.46 -8.23
C SER A 505 19.20 30.91 -6.77
N ALA A 506 18.67 30.10 -5.85
CA ALA A 506 18.75 30.38 -4.42
C ALA A 506 20.22 30.39 -3.98
N THR A 507 20.68 31.54 -3.51
CA THR A 507 22.00 31.72 -2.90
C THR A 507 21.86 32.59 -1.66
N SER A 508 22.67 32.35 -0.66
CA SER A 508 22.72 33.16 0.57
C SER A 508 23.34 34.54 0.35
N SER A 509 23.99 34.75 -0.80
CA SER A 509 24.67 36.01 -1.13
C SER A 509 24.46 36.35 -2.61
N PRO A 510 23.22 36.65 -3.04
CA PRO A 510 22.94 37.03 -4.40
C PRO A 510 23.57 38.39 -4.75
N THR A 511 23.90 38.59 -6.06
CA THR A 511 24.19 39.97 -6.54
C THR A 511 22.95 40.86 -6.38
N VAL A 512 23.15 42.16 -6.44
CA VAL A 512 22.05 43.12 -6.29
C VAL A 512 20.98 42.89 -7.37
N GLU A 513 21.40 42.62 -8.61
CA GLU A 513 20.52 42.33 -9.76
C GLU A 513 19.68 41.07 -9.51
N VAL A 514 20.33 39.99 -9.06
CA VAL A 514 19.66 38.69 -8.72
C VAL A 514 18.71 38.91 -7.54
N ALA A 515 19.11 39.64 -6.51
CA ALA A 515 18.26 39.94 -5.37
C ALA A 515 16.99 40.76 -5.77
N MET A 516 17.16 41.72 -6.68
CA MET A 516 16.01 42.50 -7.21
C MET A 516 15.06 41.61 -8.02
N GLU A 517 15.55 40.68 -8.83
CA GLU A 517 14.69 39.73 -9.59
C GLU A 517 13.99 38.77 -8.62
N LEU A 518 14.70 38.19 -7.66
CA LEU A 518 14.09 37.35 -6.64
C LEU A 518 13.01 38.09 -5.82
N ALA A 519 13.25 39.35 -5.49
CA ALA A 519 12.25 40.18 -4.81
C ALA A 519 11.00 40.37 -5.66
N LYS A 520 11.13 40.61 -6.98
CA LYS A 520 9.98 40.72 -7.89
C LYS A 520 9.23 39.38 -7.99
N GLU A 521 9.95 38.27 -8.10
CA GLU A 521 9.35 36.91 -8.14
C GLU A 521 8.59 36.61 -6.85
N ALA A 522 9.11 37.04 -5.69
CA ALA A 522 8.48 36.80 -4.38
C ALA A 522 7.06 37.43 -4.25
N TYR A 523 6.75 38.43 -5.05
CA TYR A 523 5.41 39.06 -5.09
C TYR A 523 4.43 38.32 -6.04
N LYS A 524 4.92 37.39 -6.85
CA LYS A 524 4.02 36.60 -7.71
C LYS A 524 3.44 35.44 -6.91
N PRO A 525 2.15 35.11 -7.06
CA PRO A 525 1.61 33.88 -6.49
C PRO A 525 2.43 32.68 -6.98
N ARG A 526 2.87 31.87 -6.04
CA ARG A 526 3.54 30.62 -6.41
C ARG A 526 2.54 29.67 -7.05
N LEU A 527 2.91 29.07 -8.17
CA LEU A 527 2.19 27.93 -8.70
C LEU A 527 2.50 26.73 -7.78
N THR A 528 1.51 26.34 -6.98
CA THR A 528 1.59 25.13 -6.17
C THR A 528 1.17 23.92 -6.98
N LEU A 529 1.60 22.72 -6.57
CA LEU A 529 1.17 21.47 -7.21
C LEU A 529 -0.35 21.32 -7.15
N GLU A 530 -0.96 21.68 -6.03
CA GLU A 530 -2.41 21.67 -5.86
C GLU A 530 -3.13 22.51 -6.91
N HIS A 531 -2.74 23.80 -7.06
CA HIS A 531 -3.33 24.67 -8.07
C HIS A 531 -3.11 24.13 -9.48
N TRP A 532 -1.91 23.63 -9.75
CA TRP A 532 -1.58 23.06 -11.05
C TRP A 532 -2.43 21.83 -11.39
N ILE A 533 -2.65 20.91 -10.43
CA ILE A 533 -3.57 19.78 -10.59
C ILE A 533 -5.01 20.28 -10.73
N GLY A 534 -5.39 21.31 -9.93
CA GLY A 534 -6.71 21.97 -10.00
C GLY A 534 -7.01 22.50 -11.39
N ASP A 535 -6.05 23.18 -12.00
CA ASP A 535 -6.18 23.78 -13.34
C ASP A 535 -6.03 22.77 -14.49
N ASN A 536 -5.55 21.56 -14.20
CA ASN A 536 -5.35 20.52 -15.22
C ASN A 536 -6.70 20.04 -15.78
N LYS A 537 -6.83 20.11 -17.10
CA LYS A 537 -8.07 19.73 -17.79
C LYS A 537 -8.00 18.28 -18.24
N PHE A 538 -9.08 17.58 -18.00
CA PHE A 538 -9.24 16.22 -18.46
C PHE A 538 -9.35 16.17 -20.00
N ALA A 539 -8.43 15.46 -20.63
CA ALA A 539 -8.32 15.40 -22.08
C ALA A 539 -9.32 14.44 -22.78
N PRO A 540 -9.65 13.26 -22.20
CA PRO A 540 -10.60 12.34 -22.83
C PRO A 540 -12.00 12.95 -22.96
N SER A 541 -12.76 12.49 -23.94
CA SER A 541 -14.14 12.95 -24.15
C SER A 541 -15.04 12.67 -22.96
N VAL A 542 -15.74 13.68 -22.49
CA VAL A 542 -16.78 13.61 -21.45
C VAL A 542 -18.19 13.92 -22.01
N ALA A 543 -18.35 13.92 -23.34
CA ALA A 543 -19.63 14.11 -23.98
C ALA A 543 -20.52 12.88 -23.81
N SER A 544 -21.78 13.09 -23.40
CA SER A 544 -22.80 12.05 -23.30
C SER A 544 -23.64 11.90 -24.59
N THR A 545 -23.48 12.83 -25.57
CA THR A 545 -24.23 12.81 -26.81
C THR A 545 -23.98 11.50 -27.59
N GLY A 546 -25.06 10.77 -27.89
CA GLY A 546 -25.00 9.48 -28.60
C GLY A 546 -24.60 8.28 -27.69
N VAL A 547 -24.39 8.50 -26.40
CA VAL A 547 -24.14 7.43 -25.42
C VAL A 547 -25.47 6.99 -24.81
N LYS A 548 -25.71 5.68 -24.73
CA LYS A 548 -26.94 5.13 -24.13
C LYS A 548 -27.04 5.45 -22.65
N SER A 549 -28.19 5.93 -22.20
CA SER A 549 -28.46 6.04 -20.77
C SER A 549 -28.65 4.67 -20.15
N ILE A 550 -28.14 4.48 -18.90
CA ILE A 550 -28.42 3.26 -18.13
C ILE A 550 -29.92 3.05 -17.90
N ASP A 551 -30.70 4.13 -17.85
CA ASP A 551 -32.12 4.09 -17.59
C ASP A 551 -32.90 3.52 -18.83
N ASP A 552 -32.31 3.58 -20.02
CA ASP A 552 -32.86 3.02 -21.26
C ASP A 552 -32.47 1.55 -21.48
N ILE A 553 -31.51 1.05 -20.68
CA ILE A 553 -31.04 -0.33 -20.79
C ILE A 553 -31.91 -1.23 -19.90
N LYS A 554 -32.71 -2.09 -20.58
CA LYS A 554 -33.55 -3.07 -19.87
C LYS A 554 -32.68 -4.03 -19.07
N GLU A 555 -33.06 -4.26 -17.82
CA GLU A 555 -32.45 -5.31 -16.99
C GLU A 555 -32.57 -6.67 -17.70
N LYS A 556 -31.46 -7.29 -18.07
CA LYS A 556 -31.46 -8.74 -18.23
C LYS A 556 -31.63 -9.30 -16.81
N LYS A 557 -32.77 -9.88 -16.50
CA LYS A 557 -32.94 -10.70 -15.29
C LYS A 557 -31.82 -11.74 -15.30
N SER A 558 -30.78 -11.51 -14.51
CA SER A 558 -29.73 -12.51 -14.38
C SER A 558 -30.32 -13.69 -13.62
N ALA A 559 -30.21 -14.88 -14.18
CA ALA A 559 -30.64 -16.12 -13.52
C ALA A 559 -29.93 -16.34 -12.15
N ALA A 560 -28.79 -15.65 -11.89
CA ALA A 560 -28.04 -15.72 -10.64
C ALA A 560 -28.73 -14.98 -9.47
N LEU A 561 -29.39 -13.83 -9.72
CA LEU A 561 -30.16 -13.15 -8.67
C LEU A 561 -31.51 -13.85 -8.37
N ALA A 562 -32.04 -14.60 -9.33
CA ALA A 562 -33.24 -15.44 -9.11
C ALA A 562 -32.94 -16.61 -8.13
N ASN A 563 -31.68 -17.09 -8.10
CA ASN A 563 -31.30 -18.15 -7.17
C ASN A 563 -31.04 -17.63 -5.75
N SER A 564 -30.60 -16.36 -5.58
CA SER A 564 -30.43 -15.79 -4.23
C SER A 564 -31.78 -15.38 -3.61
N SER A 565 -32.76 -14.94 -4.42
CA SER A 565 -34.12 -14.64 -3.94
C SER A 565 -34.99 -15.88 -3.78
N SER A 566 -34.71 -16.98 -4.52
CA SER A 566 -35.41 -18.25 -4.34
C SER A 566 -34.87 -19.05 -3.14
N THR A 567 -33.64 -18.80 -2.72
CA THR A 567 -33.11 -19.38 -1.50
C THR A 567 -33.67 -18.68 -0.25
N ALA A 568 -33.99 -17.38 -0.33
CA ALA A 568 -34.71 -16.67 0.73
C ALA A 568 -36.22 -17.05 0.81
N ALA A 569 -36.80 -17.70 -0.21
CA ALA A 569 -38.18 -18.13 -0.21
C ALA A 569 -38.39 -19.61 0.16
N LYS A 570 -37.33 -20.41 0.32
CA LYS A 570 -37.39 -21.57 1.20
C LYS A 570 -37.15 -21.04 2.63
N LEU A 571 -38.20 -20.58 3.27
CA LEU A 571 -38.34 -20.72 4.72
C LEU A 571 -38.21 -22.23 4.98
N LEU A 572 -36.96 -22.68 5.16
CA LEU A 572 -36.68 -23.88 5.90
C LEU A 572 -37.38 -23.64 7.22
N THR A 573 -38.38 -24.47 7.53
CA THR A 573 -38.96 -24.52 8.88
C THR A 573 -37.77 -24.53 9.82
N GLN A 574 -37.59 -23.41 10.53
CA GLN A 574 -36.51 -23.30 11.50
C GLN A 574 -36.68 -24.46 12.48
N PRO A 575 -35.66 -25.23 12.79
CA PRO A 575 -35.80 -26.25 13.81
C PRO A 575 -36.26 -25.62 15.10
N GLU A 576 -37.32 -26.18 15.69
CA GLU A 576 -37.87 -25.65 16.93
C GLU A 576 -36.88 -25.93 18.07
N VAL A 577 -36.26 -24.88 18.57
CA VAL A 577 -35.36 -24.99 19.74
C VAL A 577 -36.19 -24.71 20.97
N THR A 578 -36.35 -25.74 21.84
CA THR A 578 -37.09 -25.65 23.08
C THR A 578 -36.22 -25.97 24.29
N VAL A 579 -36.61 -25.44 25.46
CA VAL A 579 -35.98 -25.82 26.73
C VAL A 579 -37.00 -26.62 27.54
N THR A 580 -36.75 -27.92 27.68
CA THR A 580 -37.62 -28.82 28.41
C THR A 580 -36.83 -29.42 29.58
N ASN A 581 -37.37 -29.24 30.82
CA ASN A 581 -36.70 -29.70 32.03
C ASN A 581 -35.24 -29.26 32.18
N GLY A 582 -34.98 -27.98 31.80
CA GLY A 582 -33.62 -27.40 31.84
C GLY A 582 -32.64 -27.93 30.79
N ARG A 583 -33.14 -28.63 29.77
CA ARG A 583 -32.35 -29.16 28.66
C ARG A 583 -32.80 -28.57 27.34
N ILE A 584 -31.83 -28.21 26.50
CA ILE A 584 -32.09 -27.68 25.15
C ILE A 584 -32.41 -28.86 24.24
N GLN A 585 -33.51 -28.77 23.52
CA GLN A 585 -33.95 -29.73 22.51
C GLN A 585 -34.14 -29.00 21.18
N MET A 586 -33.81 -29.69 20.08
CA MET A 586 -34.05 -29.23 18.71
C MET A 586 -34.94 -30.27 18.03
N ASP A 587 -36.11 -29.83 17.54
CA ASP A 587 -37.13 -30.73 16.96
C ASP A 587 -37.51 -31.90 17.92
N GLY A 588 -37.55 -31.64 19.23
CA GLY A 588 -37.88 -32.64 20.23
C GLY A 588 -36.74 -33.60 20.62
N ALA A 589 -35.59 -33.55 19.95
CA ALA A 589 -34.41 -34.32 20.29
C ALA A 589 -33.48 -33.56 21.21
N LEU A 590 -32.90 -34.21 22.22
CA LEU A 590 -31.92 -33.60 23.11
C LEU A 590 -30.70 -33.14 22.33
N LEU A 591 -30.37 -31.86 22.42
CA LEU A 591 -29.18 -31.29 21.81
C LEU A 591 -27.97 -31.62 22.69
N VAL A 592 -27.04 -32.43 22.17
CA VAL A 592 -25.87 -32.90 22.92
C VAL A 592 -24.61 -32.55 22.17
N GLY A 593 -23.76 -31.74 22.80
CA GLY A 593 -22.44 -31.43 22.30
C GLY A 593 -21.41 -32.56 22.53
N GLY A 594 -20.39 -32.58 21.74
CA GLY A 594 -19.25 -33.49 21.93
C GLY A 594 -18.25 -32.96 22.97
N SER A 595 -17.58 -33.89 23.69
CA SER A 595 -16.42 -33.51 24.48
C SER A 595 -15.19 -33.37 23.58
N HIS A 596 -14.49 -32.27 23.71
CA HIS A 596 -13.40 -31.93 22.83
C HIS A 596 -12.29 -31.18 23.56
N THR A 597 -11.04 -31.62 23.43
CA THR A 597 -9.89 -30.95 23.99
C THR A 597 -9.32 -29.98 22.95
N THR A 598 -9.33 -28.71 23.25
CA THR A 598 -8.68 -27.67 22.43
C THR A 598 -7.38 -27.22 23.08
N PRO A 599 -6.37 -26.80 22.31
CA PRO A 599 -5.23 -26.08 22.85
C PRO A 599 -5.73 -24.79 23.48
N TRP A 600 -5.85 -24.78 24.78
CA TRP A 600 -6.40 -23.63 25.49
C TRP A 600 -5.35 -22.55 25.70
N TRP A 601 -5.75 -21.29 25.46
CA TRP A 601 -4.93 -20.18 25.80
C TRP A 601 -5.10 -19.82 27.29
N ASN A 602 -4.02 -19.91 28.03
CA ASN A 602 -3.98 -19.65 29.47
C ASN A 602 -3.34 -18.30 29.87
N GLY A 603 -3.27 -17.36 28.95
CA GLY A 603 -2.57 -16.08 29.16
C GLY A 603 -1.05 -16.13 28.98
N LYS A 604 -0.49 -17.32 28.77
CA LYS A 604 0.96 -17.55 28.59
C LYS A 604 1.35 -17.94 27.16
N LEU A 605 0.44 -17.85 26.21
CA LEU A 605 0.70 -18.17 24.82
C LEU A 605 1.73 -17.21 24.25
N LYS A 606 2.89 -17.73 23.87
CA LYS A 606 3.84 -17.01 23.06
C LYS A 606 3.20 -16.71 21.70
N THR A 607 3.46 -15.57 21.14
CA THR A 607 2.89 -15.09 19.88
C THR A 607 2.93 -16.12 18.77
N ASN A 608 4.01 -16.86 18.65
CA ASN A 608 4.21 -17.88 17.60
C ASN A 608 3.30 -19.09 17.71
N TYR A 609 2.62 -19.28 18.83
CA TYR A 609 1.69 -20.38 19.02
C TYR A 609 0.26 -20.06 18.62
N LEU A 610 -0.07 -18.78 18.41
CA LEU A 610 -1.41 -18.38 18.02
C LEU A 610 -1.83 -18.96 16.65
N LYS A 611 -0.90 -19.09 15.71
CA LYS A 611 -1.16 -19.76 14.43
C LYS A 611 -1.52 -21.23 14.57
N LYS A 612 -1.06 -21.88 15.63
CA LYS A 612 -1.32 -23.29 15.90
C LYS A 612 -2.57 -23.51 16.76
N ALA A 613 -3.17 -22.42 17.27
CA ALA A 613 -4.39 -22.52 18.03
C ALA A 613 -5.52 -23.03 17.14
N SER A 614 -6.32 -23.95 17.69
CA SER A 614 -7.48 -24.43 17.00
C SER A 614 -8.52 -23.32 16.78
N PRO A 615 -9.30 -23.33 15.68
CA PRO A 615 -10.42 -22.41 15.46
C PRO A 615 -11.45 -22.39 16.59
N ALA A 616 -11.49 -23.41 17.46
CA ALA A 616 -12.35 -23.39 18.64
C ALA A 616 -12.01 -22.28 19.64
N ILE A 617 -10.85 -21.65 19.55
CA ILE A 617 -10.50 -20.47 20.30
C ILE A 617 -10.67 -19.28 19.36
N THR A 618 -11.84 -18.68 19.38
CA THR A 618 -12.18 -17.59 18.49
C THR A 618 -11.37 -16.34 18.80
N ARG A 619 -10.61 -15.91 17.83
CA ARG A 619 -9.85 -14.66 17.84
C ARG A 619 -10.53 -13.72 16.87
N PHE A 620 -11.62 -13.15 17.29
CA PHE A 620 -12.44 -12.31 16.44
C PHE A 620 -12.18 -10.82 16.69
N VAL A 621 -11.94 -10.09 15.63
CA VAL A 621 -11.87 -8.63 15.62
C VAL A 621 -12.73 -8.13 14.47
N PRO A 622 -13.74 -7.29 14.72
CA PRO A 622 -14.62 -6.79 13.68
C PRO A 622 -13.85 -6.23 12.48
N GLY A 623 -14.23 -6.62 11.26
CA GLY A 623 -13.63 -6.20 10.01
C GLY A 623 -12.22 -6.76 9.73
N ARG A 624 -11.80 -7.79 10.49
CA ARG A 624 -10.47 -8.41 10.31
C ARG A 624 -10.51 -9.93 10.26
N GLU A 625 -11.65 -10.51 9.95
CA GLU A 625 -11.85 -11.95 9.88
C GLU A 625 -10.89 -12.61 8.90
N GLY A 626 -10.13 -13.58 9.38
CA GLY A 626 -9.14 -14.31 8.58
C GLY A 626 -7.89 -13.52 8.24
N LEU A 627 -7.75 -12.29 8.74
CA LEU A 627 -6.54 -11.49 8.59
C LEU A 627 -5.62 -11.67 9.79
N GLY A 628 -4.38 -12.00 9.52
CA GLY A 628 -3.37 -12.19 10.55
C GLY A 628 -3.72 -13.30 11.53
N LEU A 629 -3.86 -12.97 12.81
CA LEU A 629 -4.19 -13.93 13.87
C LEU A 629 -5.68 -14.06 14.16
N THR A 630 -6.54 -13.43 13.37
CA THR A 630 -7.99 -13.58 13.50
C THR A 630 -8.49 -14.81 12.73
N ASP A 631 -9.57 -15.40 13.20
CA ASP A 631 -10.16 -16.57 12.57
C ASP A 631 -11.19 -16.16 11.50
N ARG A 632 -11.30 -16.98 10.46
CA ARG A 632 -12.44 -16.90 9.52
C ARG A 632 -13.62 -17.57 10.17
N ILE A 633 -14.76 -16.89 10.14
CA ILE A 633 -15.99 -17.40 10.77
C ILE A 633 -16.44 -18.75 10.19
N ASP A 634 -16.39 -18.90 8.87
CA ASP A 634 -16.74 -20.16 8.19
C ASP A 634 -15.89 -21.33 8.70
N SER A 635 -14.58 -21.13 8.87
CA SER A 635 -13.69 -22.17 9.40
C SER A 635 -14.00 -22.50 10.86
N VAL A 636 -14.44 -21.53 11.65
CA VAL A 636 -14.87 -21.74 13.03
C VAL A 636 -16.15 -22.58 13.05
N VAL A 637 -17.11 -22.24 12.20
CA VAL A 637 -18.40 -22.93 12.07
C VAL A 637 -18.18 -24.38 11.61
N ASP A 638 -17.36 -24.61 10.59
CA ASP A 638 -17.04 -25.95 10.11
C ASP A 638 -16.38 -26.80 11.20
N PHE A 639 -15.46 -26.19 11.96
CA PHE A 639 -14.85 -26.86 13.10
C PHE A 639 -15.88 -27.18 14.17
N MET A 640 -16.79 -26.26 14.50
CA MET A 640 -17.85 -26.50 15.46
C MET A 640 -18.77 -27.66 15.01
N LYS A 641 -19.18 -27.68 13.73
CA LYS A 641 -19.96 -28.79 13.15
C LYS A 641 -19.22 -30.10 13.24
N GLN A 642 -17.96 -30.14 12.82
CA GLN A 642 -17.12 -31.34 12.85
C GLN A 642 -16.94 -31.91 14.25
N LYS A 643 -16.89 -31.05 15.27
CA LYS A 643 -16.67 -31.40 16.66
C LYS A 643 -17.96 -31.48 17.49
N ASN A 644 -19.10 -31.25 16.87
CA ASN A 644 -20.40 -31.17 17.53
C ASN A 644 -20.41 -30.19 18.72
N ILE A 645 -19.83 -28.99 18.49
CA ILE A 645 -19.80 -27.90 19.47
C ILE A 645 -21.06 -27.06 19.27
N LEU A 646 -21.88 -26.91 20.31
CA LEU A 646 -23.21 -26.29 20.21
C LEU A 646 -23.25 -24.84 20.68
N VAL A 647 -22.21 -24.36 21.33
CA VAL A 647 -22.19 -23.02 21.94
C VAL A 647 -21.00 -22.24 21.44
N PHE A 648 -21.28 -21.04 20.97
CA PHE A 648 -20.31 -20.04 20.61
C PHE A 648 -20.39 -18.89 21.62
N ASP A 649 -19.37 -18.76 22.46
CA ASP A 649 -19.27 -17.69 23.45
C ASP A 649 -18.33 -16.59 22.96
N GLN A 650 -18.86 -15.40 22.75
CA GLN A 650 -18.13 -14.24 22.28
C GLN A 650 -17.84 -13.27 23.41
N ASN A 651 -16.58 -13.03 23.68
CA ASN A 651 -16.13 -12.12 24.73
C ASN A 651 -15.68 -10.79 24.11
N TYR A 652 -16.47 -9.73 24.31
CA TYR A 652 -16.20 -8.41 23.70
C TYR A 652 -15.07 -7.70 24.43
N GLY A 653 -14.21 -7.03 23.68
CA GLY A 653 -13.19 -6.13 24.22
C GLY A 653 -11.98 -6.78 24.89
N LEU A 654 -11.90 -8.11 24.96
CA LEU A 654 -10.76 -8.79 25.57
C LEU A 654 -9.46 -8.70 24.75
N TRP A 655 -9.56 -8.46 23.47
CA TRP A 655 -8.45 -8.36 22.55
C TRP A 655 -7.51 -7.23 22.85
N TYR A 656 -8.08 -6.20 23.43
CA TYR A 656 -7.44 -4.93 23.68
C TYR A 656 -6.63 -4.91 24.98
N ASP A 657 -7.21 -5.44 26.05
CA ASP A 657 -6.68 -5.27 27.40
C ASP A 657 -5.34 -5.96 27.67
N ARG A 658 -4.93 -6.85 26.81
CA ARG A 658 -3.68 -7.57 26.95
C ARG A 658 -2.45 -6.78 26.63
N ARG A 659 -2.63 -5.63 26.05
CA ARG A 659 -1.55 -4.87 25.49
C ARG A 659 -1.29 -3.59 26.23
N ARG A 660 -1.54 -3.63 27.49
CA ARG A 660 -1.14 -2.58 28.43
C ARG A 660 0.36 -2.58 28.65
N ASP A 661 1.00 -3.70 28.40
CA ASP A 661 2.43 -3.84 28.52
C ASP A 661 3.13 -3.30 27.25
N ASP A 662 4.11 -2.44 27.41
CA ASP A 662 4.90 -1.87 26.30
C ASP A 662 5.54 -2.92 25.40
N HIS A 663 5.80 -4.10 25.93
CA HIS A 663 6.33 -5.23 25.17
C HIS A 663 5.38 -5.78 24.12
N GLU A 664 4.11 -5.52 24.25
CA GLU A 664 3.05 -5.98 23.35
C GLU A 664 2.68 -4.96 22.28
N ARG A 665 3.27 -3.79 22.28
CA ARG A 665 3.01 -2.72 21.30
C ARG A 665 3.66 -2.96 19.95
N VAL A 666 4.54 -3.93 19.85
CA VAL A 666 5.22 -4.23 18.61
C VAL A 666 4.24 -4.80 17.61
N ARG A 667 4.23 -4.19 16.46
CA ARG A 667 3.48 -4.70 15.32
C ARG A 667 4.04 -6.02 14.84
N ARG A 668 3.17 -6.97 14.60
CA ARG A 668 3.51 -8.28 14.07
C ARG A 668 2.85 -8.48 12.72
N ARG A 669 3.55 -9.20 11.85
CA ARG A 669 3.07 -9.51 10.52
C ARG A 669 1.70 -10.18 10.51
N ASP A 670 1.48 -11.09 11.42
CA ASP A 670 0.29 -11.92 11.45
C ASP A 670 -0.98 -11.19 11.87
N GLY A 671 -1.00 -9.88 11.66
CA GLY A 671 -2.18 -9.07 11.68
C GLY A 671 -2.85 -9.05 12.99
N ASP A 672 -2.09 -9.19 13.97
CA ASP A 672 -2.54 -8.87 15.27
C ASP A 672 -3.09 -7.46 15.29
N VAL A 673 -4.13 -7.24 15.99
CA VAL A 673 -4.67 -5.91 16.13
C VAL A 673 -3.78 -5.15 17.08
N TRP A 674 -3.14 -4.07 16.63
CA TRP A 674 -2.33 -3.20 17.47
C TRP A 674 -3.18 -2.01 17.90
N GLY A 675 -2.82 -1.50 19.08
CA GLY A 675 -3.35 -0.21 19.45
C GLY A 675 -3.03 0.75 18.34
N PRO A 676 -3.58 1.69 17.93
CA PRO A 676 -4.88 2.28 17.98
C PRO A 676 -5.96 1.63 17.07
N PHE A 677 -5.72 0.46 16.55
CA PHE A 677 -6.69 -0.28 15.73
C PHE A 677 -7.59 -1.22 16.50
N TYR A 678 -7.36 -1.33 17.80
CA TYR A 678 -8.27 -2.09 18.65
C TYR A 678 -9.62 -1.42 18.68
N GLU A 679 -10.60 -2.12 18.22
CA GLU A 679 -11.97 -1.64 18.27
C GLU A 679 -12.64 -2.06 19.55
N GLN A 680 -13.33 -1.10 20.14
CA GLN A 680 -14.11 -1.29 21.36
C GLN A 680 -15.60 -1.13 21.08
N PRO A 681 -16.46 -1.66 21.95
CA PRO A 681 -17.92 -1.52 21.80
C PRO A 681 -18.41 -0.07 21.79
N PHE A 682 -17.57 0.87 22.18
CA PHE A 682 -17.90 2.29 22.29
C PHE A 682 -17.05 3.13 21.36
N GLY A 683 -17.61 4.17 20.79
CA GLY A 683 -16.90 5.13 19.93
C GLY A 683 -16.00 6.08 20.73
N ARG A 684 -15.02 6.66 20.06
CA ARG A 684 -14.15 7.68 20.64
C ARG A 684 -14.88 9.00 20.81
N SER A 685 -14.62 9.69 21.93
CA SER A 685 -15.26 10.97 22.25
C SER A 685 -14.68 12.17 21.51
N GLY A 686 -13.47 12.06 20.98
CA GLY A 686 -12.68 13.20 20.50
C GLY A 686 -12.10 14.06 21.63
N GLN A 687 -12.26 13.69 22.91
CA GLN A 687 -11.87 14.48 24.09
C GLN A 687 -10.96 13.70 25.02
N GLY A 688 -10.06 14.43 25.67
CA GLY A 688 -9.08 13.86 26.60
C GLY A 688 -8.10 12.91 25.90
N THR A 689 -7.18 12.36 26.66
CA THR A 689 -6.18 11.40 26.12
C THR A 689 -6.26 10.09 26.89
N ALA A 690 -6.39 8.99 26.16
CA ALA A 690 -6.29 7.64 26.68
C ALA A 690 -4.81 7.20 26.73
N TRP A 691 -4.54 6.03 27.29
CA TRP A 691 -3.17 5.54 27.50
C TRP A 691 -2.39 5.32 26.17
N GLU A 692 -3.09 5.02 25.08
CA GLU A 692 -2.50 4.85 23.74
C GLU A 692 -2.35 6.16 22.95
N GLY A 693 -2.62 7.30 23.59
CA GLY A 693 -2.45 8.63 22.96
C GLY A 693 -3.67 9.13 22.18
N LEU A 694 -4.70 8.32 21.99
CA LEU A 694 -5.94 8.70 21.32
C LEU A 694 -6.96 9.32 22.31
N SER A 695 -8.08 9.86 21.80
CA SER A 695 -9.15 10.35 22.66
C SER A 695 -9.81 9.22 23.47
N LYS A 696 -10.38 9.55 24.62
CA LYS A 696 -11.08 8.58 25.47
C LYS A 696 -12.36 8.08 24.81
N TYR A 697 -12.78 6.86 25.16
CA TYR A 697 -14.07 6.32 24.73
C TYR A 697 -15.23 7.05 25.39
N ASP A 698 -16.32 7.26 24.64
CA ASP A 698 -17.60 7.74 25.15
C ASP A 698 -18.52 6.54 25.40
N LEU A 699 -18.74 6.21 26.67
CA LEU A 699 -19.58 5.07 27.05
C LEU A 699 -21.05 5.26 26.70
N LYS A 700 -21.47 6.44 26.27
CA LYS A 700 -22.82 6.73 25.79
C LYS A 700 -22.96 6.61 24.27
N ARG A 701 -21.84 6.42 23.57
CA ARG A 701 -21.79 6.29 22.13
C ARG A 701 -21.41 4.86 21.75
N PRO A 702 -22.38 3.99 21.40
CA PRO A 702 -22.03 2.69 20.81
C PRO A 702 -21.20 2.87 19.53
N ASN A 703 -20.19 2.02 19.36
CA ASN A 703 -19.42 1.96 18.12
C ASN A 703 -20.24 1.20 17.07
N ALA A 704 -20.90 1.94 16.18
CA ALA A 704 -21.83 1.36 15.23
C ALA A 704 -21.14 0.34 14.29
N TRP A 705 -19.89 0.61 13.88
CA TRP A 705 -19.13 -0.31 13.04
C TRP A 705 -18.81 -1.61 13.80
N TYR A 706 -18.33 -1.53 15.03
CA TYR A 706 -18.05 -2.70 15.87
C TYR A 706 -19.29 -3.60 16.01
N TRP A 707 -20.42 -3.02 16.36
CA TRP A 707 -21.66 -3.76 16.57
C TRP A 707 -22.24 -4.32 15.28
N SER A 708 -22.14 -3.59 14.16
CA SER A 708 -22.61 -4.10 12.87
C SER A 708 -21.79 -5.31 12.38
N CYS A 709 -20.46 -5.25 12.51
CA CYS A 709 -19.59 -6.37 12.17
C CYS A 709 -19.86 -7.58 13.08
N LEU A 710 -20.06 -7.36 14.37
CA LEU A 710 -20.32 -8.42 15.32
C LEU A 710 -21.67 -9.11 15.05
N LEU A 711 -22.73 -8.33 14.77
CA LEU A 711 -24.05 -8.87 14.41
C LEU A 711 -23.98 -9.66 13.12
N TYR A 712 -23.33 -9.13 12.09
CA TYR A 712 -23.12 -9.86 10.83
C TYR A 712 -22.43 -11.21 11.05
N THR A 713 -21.39 -11.24 11.88
CA THR A 713 -20.65 -12.47 12.19
C THR A 713 -21.53 -13.48 12.94
N SER A 714 -22.31 -12.99 13.89
CA SER A 714 -23.24 -13.84 14.66
C SER A 714 -24.32 -14.42 13.77
N ASP A 715 -24.89 -13.63 12.87
CA ASP A 715 -25.89 -14.07 11.90
C ASP A 715 -25.33 -15.10 10.92
N ALA A 716 -24.12 -14.85 10.37
CA ALA A 716 -23.44 -15.78 9.48
C ALA A 716 -23.12 -17.12 10.17
N ALA A 717 -22.70 -17.09 11.45
CA ALA A 717 -22.46 -18.28 12.25
C ALA A 717 -23.76 -19.05 12.48
N ASP A 718 -24.86 -18.37 12.78
CA ASP A 718 -26.17 -18.94 13.01
C ASP A 718 -26.75 -19.60 11.75
N ASP A 719 -26.68 -18.94 10.61
CA ASP A 719 -27.09 -19.46 9.30
C ASP A 719 -26.27 -20.67 8.86
N SER A 720 -24.97 -20.71 9.21
CA SER A 720 -24.09 -21.80 8.84
C SER A 720 -24.23 -23.01 9.78
N LEU A 721 -24.67 -22.81 11.02
CA LEU A 721 -24.94 -23.88 11.97
C LEU A 721 -26.30 -24.55 11.75
N ARG A 722 -27.21 -23.89 11.05
CA ARG A 722 -28.51 -24.42 10.60
C ARG A 722 -28.33 -25.25 9.33
#